data_89c47f8663acc04b8da069b99c25248d
#
_entry.id   89c47f8663acc04b8da069b99c25248d
#
_cell.length_a   1.000
_cell.length_b   1.000
_cell.length_c   1.000
_cell.angle_alpha   90.00
_cell.angle_beta   90.00
_cell.angle_gamma   90.00
#
_symmetry.space_group_name_H-M   'P 1'
#
loop_
_entity.id
_entity.type
_entity.pdbx_description
1 polymer ?
#
loop_
_entity_poly.entity_id
_entity_poly.type
_entity_poly.pdbx_seq_one_letter_code
_entity_poly.pdbx_strand_id
1 'polypeptide(L)'
;MPLDWSRVGAGNKDPLLRPREIYAALPNRPWPYLRHEQGEVLERWFERRTDRDVVIKQNTGGGKTVAGLLIARSTLNEGVGKAVYLAPDTYLARQVRAEADRLGLATTGDPDDLAFRSGQAILVTTFHKLINGKSVFGVTGDGRQAIDLGIVVVDDAHAALATAEGQFRLTVAAGHPAYAKLLALFATDLEQQSPKAWADVRAQDFTAVVRIPFWSWQARQSEVMAALHPHAGDDGIKFEWPLIADVLPLCAATVTSRGVELRPPCLPIAMIPAFDKAARRVYLTATLADDSILVTDLDADPKLVQRPVTPGSASDLGDRMILAPVALNRSLDDEAVRVLARQLADGDRDGDGVPDAPPVNVVVLVPSTRAAAAWAPYADRVHHVRDLEAGVAELKAGHVGLVVMVNKYDGVDLPGDACRVLVLDGVPRPMDATERREAAVLSGSPTLLARQIQRIEQGMGRGVRDSEDHCVVLLLGSDLAVATHDQRQRALLSPATRAQVELSRDIADLIQGEGLDSLRSAIGACLDRDPQWVAASRRALAEIRYADSGVVRPEAVTSRQAFDLAATGRQRDAADAMQRATTEVEDPAVRGLLLEQRAAYLNHVDPAAAQRMLTRALELNQFVLRPAAGVVPAQLRAAAVQAKAAAEFLDQEYADGVSLVLGVKALLDEVVWGDEERSDEAEAAWMRLGLHLGVTSTRPEKLYGTGPDNLWALSDERHAVIELKTGCTTGSIAKSDLDQLGGSVRWDVTNYSGVKSLAVMVHPSAVLHGLGTAVEGMRVVTPQKWEALKKAVTAFAVALADGNGRWRDEQAVAEQLAVGKLLAGSFFQTYAEAPKQAA
;
A
#
# COMPACT_ATOMS: atom_id res chain seq x y z
N MET A 1 17.16 -59.29 32.11
CA MET A 1 15.97 -58.35 32.19
C MET A 1 16.33 -57.15 31.28
N PRO A 2 15.45 -56.75 30.39
CA PRO A 2 15.67 -55.53 29.67
C PRO A 2 15.65 -54.38 30.66
N LEU A 3 16.61 -53.47 30.51
CA LEU A 3 16.71 -52.23 31.33
C LEU A 3 15.44 -51.43 31.17
N ASP A 4 14.75 -51.17 32.28
CA ASP A 4 13.56 -50.31 32.31
C ASP A 4 14.00 -48.85 32.27
N TRP A 5 14.13 -48.32 31.07
CA TRP A 5 14.58 -46.98 30.82
C TRP A 5 13.62 -45.90 31.37
N SER A 6 12.38 -46.26 31.73
CA SER A 6 11.43 -45.33 32.34
C SER A 6 11.84 -44.88 33.75
N ARG A 7 12.71 -45.69 34.42
CA ARG A 7 13.28 -45.41 35.75
C ARG A 7 14.60 -44.63 35.71
N VAL A 8 15.25 -44.55 34.55
CA VAL A 8 16.50 -43.84 34.39
C VAL A 8 16.21 -42.37 34.16
N GLY A 9 16.44 -41.54 35.15
CA GLY A 9 16.25 -40.10 35.06
C GLY A 9 14.88 -39.57 35.54
N ALA A 10 14.09 -40.42 36.26
CA ALA A 10 12.81 -40.02 36.90
C ALA A 10 12.99 -39.14 38.17
N GLY A 11 14.12 -38.43 38.30
CA GLY A 11 14.21 -37.32 39.26
C GLY A 11 13.50 -36.08 38.71
N ASN A 12 12.93 -35.30 39.61
CA ASN A 12 12.27 -34.01 39.32
C ASN A 12 13.24 -33.10 38.55
N LYS A 13 13.24 -33.18 37.20
CA LYS A 13 14.05 -32.30 36.35
C LYS A 13 13.25 -31.01 36.19
N ASP A 14 13.82 -29.90 36.58
CA ASP A 14 13.29 -28.59 36.24
C ASP A 14 12.98 -28.55 34.75
N PRO A 15 11.85 -28.00 34.33
CA PRO A 15 11.49 -27.94 32.93
C PRO A 15 12.54 -27.12 32.14
N LEU A 16 12.91 -27.59 30.95
CA LEU A 16 13.82 -26.89 30.07
C LEU A 16 13.22 -25.56 29.65
N LEU A 17 13.94 -24.48 29.86
CA LEU A 17 13.48 -23.13 29.54
C LEU A 17 14.04 -22.60 28.23
N ARG A 18 15.29 -22.92 27.88
CA ARG A 18 15.93 -22.43 26.65
C ARG A 18 15.32 -23.12 25.43
N PRO A 19 14.79 -22.38 24.45
CA PRO A 19 14.17 -22.96 23.26
C PRO A 19 15.06 -23.95 22.50
N ARG A 20 16.38 -23.70 22.43
CA ARG A 20 17.34 -24.62 21.80
C ARG A 20 17.47 -25.96 22.57
N GLU A 21 17.47 -25.90 23.90
CA GLU A 21 17.51 -27.11 24.75
C GLU A 21 16.19 -27.89 24.65
N ILE A 22 15.06 -27.16 24.58
CA ILE A 22 13.74 -27.77 24.33
C ILE A 22 13.77 -28.54 23.00
N TYR A 23 14.25 -27.90 21.91
CA TYR A 23 14.37 -28.55 20.61
C TYR A 23 15.29 -29.78 20.67
N ALA A 24 16.46 -29.65 21.31
CA ALA A 24 17.40 -30.77 21.46
C ALA A 24 16.81 -31.97 22.23
N ALA A 25 15.87 -31.75 23.14
CA ALA A 25 15.20 -32.77 23.95
C ALA A 25 13.94 -33.36 23.30
N LEU A 26 13.47 -32.82 22.17
CA LEU A 26 12.29 -33.37 21.48
C LEU A 26 12.57 -34.77 20.96
N PRO A 27 11.60 -35.74 21.18
CA PRO A 27 11.77 -37.12 20.73
C PRO A 27 11.76 -37.27 19.22
N ASN A 28 10.98 -36.43 18.54
CA ASN A 28 10.82 -36.41 17.08
C ASN A 28 11.33 -35.05 16.54
N ARG A 29 12.56 -35.05 16.06
CA ARG A 29 13.16 -33.87 15.44
C ARG A 29 13.15 -34.07 13.92
N PRO A 30 12.40 -33.25 13.16
CA PRO A 30 12.40 -33.33 11.70
C PRO A 30 13.79 -33.08 11.10
N TRP A 31 14.59 -32.25 11.79
CA TRP A 31 15.99 -31.97 11.43
C TRP A 31 16.91 -32.27 12.61
N PRO A 32 18.14 -32.76 12.34
CA PRO A 32 19.11 -33.04 13.41
C PRO A 32 19.43 -31.79 14.26
N TYR A 33 19.49 -30.65 13.62
CA TYR A 33 19.84 -29.35 14.23
C TYR A 33 18.90 -28.26 13.71
N LEU A 34 18.71 -27.21 14.52
CA LEU A 34 18.15 -25.94 14.06
C LEU A 34 19.11 -25.27 13.08
N ARG A 35 18.59 -24.50 12.14
CA ARG A 35 19.42 -23.63 11.30
C ARG A 35 20.17 -22.66 12.21
N HIS A 36 21.34 -22.19 11.76
CA HIS A 36 22.18 -21.29 12.56
C HIS A 36 21.42 -20.03 12.97
N GLU A 37 20.75 -19.39 12.01
CA GLU A 37 19.97 -18.17 12.17
C GLU A 37 18.78 -18.37 13.15
N GLN A 38 18.10 -19.50 13.08
CA GLN A 38 17.07 -19.84 14.07
C GLN A 38 17.63 -19.95 15.47
N GLY A 39 18.79 -20.60 15.60
CA GLY A 39 19.48 -20.76 16.89
C GLY A 39 19.85 -19.41 17.50
N GLU A 40 20.39 -18.49 16.71
CA GLU A 40 20.74 -17.14 17.17
C GLU A 40 19.50 -16.35 17.60
N VAL A 41 18.43 -16.36 16.80
CA VAL A 41 17.18 -15.68 17.13
C VAL A 41 16.60 -16.19 18.45
N LEU A 42 16.59 -17.52 18.67
CA LEU A 42 16.05 -18.12 19.88
C LEU A 42 16.88 -17.75 21.14
N GLU A 43 18.21 -17.69 21.04
CA GLU A 43 19.07 -17.26 22.16
C GLU A 43 18.87 -15.77 22.47
N ARG A 44 18.89 -14.91 21.45
CA ARG A 44 18.66 -13.46 21.62
C ARG A 44 17.27 -13.18 22.20
N TRP A 45 16.23 -13.92 21.74
CA TRP A 45 14.91 -13.83 22.34
C TRP A 45 14.94 -14.27 23.82
N PHE A 46 15.61 -15.37 24.14
CA PHE A 46 15.65 -15.89 25.50
C PHE A 46 16.29 -14.90 26.49
N GLU A 47 17.32 -14.17 26.04
CA GLU A 47 17.93 -13.07 26.83
C GLU A 47 16.94 -11.93 27.11
N ARG A 48 16.00 -11.73 26.22
CA ARG A 48 14.98 -10.68 26.28
C ARG A 48 13.57 -11.20 26.62
N ARG A 49 13.44 -12.42 27.07
CA ARG A 49 12.14 -13.08 27.28
C ARG A 49 11.23 -12.40 28.31
N THR A 50 11.79 -11.50 29.15
CA THR A 50 11.02 -10.69 30.09
C THR A 50 10.47 -9.40 29.49
N ASP A 51 10.93 -9.01 28.29
CA ASP A 51 10.35 -7.88 27.58
C ASP A 51 8.91 -8.22 27.16
N ARG A 52 7.99 -7.27 27.34
CA ARG A 52 6.58 -7.47 26.97
C ARG A 52 6.41 -7.65 25.47
N ASP A 53 7.06 -6.78 24.68
CA ASP A 53 6.97 -6.74 23.24
C ASP A 53 8.32 -7.09 22.61
N VAL A 54 8.36 -8.11 21.76
CA VAL A 54 9.56 -8.51 21.04
C VAL A 54 9.23 -8.69 19.56
N VAL A 55 9.86 -7.90 18.70
CA VAL A 55 9.79 -8.06 17.24
C VAL A 55 10.92 -8.98 16.81
N ILE A 56 10.59 -10.06 16.11
CA ILE A 56 11.55 -10.97 15.49
C ILE A 56 11.50 -10.75 13.98
N LYS A 57 12.57 -10.19 13.41
CA LYS A 57 12.71 -9.99 11.97
C LYS A 57 13.59 -11.08 11.39
N GLN A 58 13.01 -11.92 10.56
CA GLN A 58 13.70 -13.02 9.89
C GLN A 58 13.06 -13.21 8.51
N ASN A 59 13.86 -13.42 7.48
CA ASN A 59 13.38 -13.57 6.10
C ASN A 59 12.34 -14.69 5.97
N THR A 60 11.56 -14.63 4.91
CA THR A 60 10.62 -15.69 4.57
C THR A 60 11.40 -17.01 4.36
N GLY A 61 10.87 -18.11 4.93
CA GLY A 61 11.59 -19.40 4.87
C GLY A 61 12.63 -19.63 5.95
N GLY A 62 13.01 -18.60 6.73
CA GLY A 62 13.97 -18.73 7.86
C GLY A 62 13.48 -19.58 9.04
N GLY A 63 12.28 -20.19 8.96
CA GLY A 63 11.76 -21.10 9.99
C GLY A 63 11.09 -20.40 11.18
N LYS A 64 10.48 -19.24 10.96
CA LYS A 64 9.74 -18.46 11.98
C LYS A 64 8.72 -19.28 12.76
N THR A 65 7.99 -20.18 12.10
CA THR A 65 6.96 -21.02 12.72
C THR A 65 7.56 -21.91 13.82
N VAL A 66 8.67 -22.59 13.53
CA VAL A 66 9.37 -23.43 14.51
C VAL A 66 9.89 -22.58 15.69
N ALA A 67 10.48 -21.41 15.38
CA ALA A 67 10.95 -20.47 16.40
C ALA A 67 9.81 -20.01 17.31
N GLY A 68 8.67 -19.61 16.74
CA GLY A 68 7.48 -19.18 17.51
C GLY A 68 6.90 -20.28 18.38
N LEU A 69 6.82 -21.52 17.89
CA LEU A 69 6.35 -22.69 18.66
C LEU A 69 7.29 -22.98 19.84
N LEU A 70 8.60 -22.96 19.64
CA LEU A 70 9.58 -23.18 20.69
C LEU A 70 9.56 -22.06 21.75
N ILE A 71 9.36 -20.81 21.33
CA ILE A 71 9.18 -19.65 22.20
C ILE A 71 7.92 -19.80 23.05
N ALA A 72 6.81 -20.17 22.44
CA ALA A 72 5.55 -20.45 23.13
C ALA A 72 5.72 -21.58 24.15
N ARG A 73 6.38 -22.69 23.78
CA ARG A 73 6.66 -23.81 24.68
C ARG A 73 7.59 -23.41 25.82
N SER A 74 8.63 -22.63 25.58
CA SER A 74 9.52 -22.09 26.61
C SER A 74 8.74 -21.31 27.67
N THR A 75 7.79 -20.44 27.23
CA THR A 75 6.96 -19.66 28.14
C THR A 75 6.01 -20.52 28.97
N LEU A 76 5.43 -21.59 28.38
CA LEU A 76 4.63 -22.58 29.14
C LEU A 76 5.48 -23.28 30.19
N ASN A 77 6.70 -23.70 29.83
CA ASN A 77 7.61 -24.41 30.75
C ASN A 77 8.07 -23.50 31.91
N GLU A 78 8.17 -22.19 31.67
CA GLU A 78 8.49 -21.17 32.70
C GLU A 78 7.30 -20.91 33.64
N GLY A 79 6.09 -21.35 33.26
CA GLY A 79 4.89 -21.16 34.08
C GLY A 79 4.33 -19.73 34.06
N VAL A 80 4.69 -18.92 33.05
CA VAL A 80 4.23 -17.52 32.92
C VAL A 80 2.72 -17.43 32.67
N GLY A 81 2.15 -18.40 31.97
CA GLY A 81 0.72 -18.47 31.68
C GLY A 81 0.42 -19.23 30.40
N LYS A 82 -0.82 -19.14 29.93
CA LYS A 82 -1.27 -19.82 28.70
C LYS A 82 -0.60 -19.24 27.47
N ALA A 83 -0.32 -20.08 26.48
CA ALA A 83 0.34 -19.68 25.24
C ALA A 83 -0.63 -19.76 24.05
N VAL A 84 -0.68 -18.68 23.28
CA VAL A 84 -1.45 -18.58 22.03
C VAL A 84 -0.51 -18.30 20.88
N TYR A 85 -0.65 -19.06 19.80
CA TYR A 85 -0.01 -18.82 18.52
C TYR A 85 -1.08 -18.39 17.50
N LEU A 86 -0.93 -17.20 16.94
CA LEU A 86 -1.89 -16.58 16.04
C LEU A 86 -1.36 -16.64 14.61
N ALA A 87 -2.03 -17.41 13.77
CA ALA A 87 -1.77 -17.45 12.34
C ALA A 87 -2.67 -16.45 11.58
N PRO A 88 -2.26 -15.99 10.39
CA PRO A 88 -3.05 -15.07 9.57
C PRO A 88 -4.44 -15.63 9.20
N ASP A 89 -4.52 -16.89 8.84
CA ASP A 89 -5.76 -17.56 8.43
C ASP A 89 -5.87 -19.00 8.94
N THR A 90 -7.00 -19.63 8.66
CA THR A 90 -7.29 -21.00 9.13
C THR A 90 -6.43 -22.07 8.45
N TYR A 91 -5.99 -21.83 7.21
CA TYR A 91 -5.13 -22.75 6.48
C TYR A 91 -3.72 -22.75 7.10
N LEU A 92 -3.14 -21.57 7.32
CA LEU A 92 -1.85 -21.42 8.00
C LEU A 92 -1.90 -21.93 9.45
N ALA A 93 -2.99 -21.72 10.17
CA ALA A 93 -3.17 -22.30 11.50
C ALA A 93 -3.13 -23.84 11.50
N ARG A 94 -3.69 -24.48 10.47
CA ARG A 94 -3.58 -25.95 10.28
C ARG A 94 -2.13 -26.37 10.00
N GLN A 95 -1.41 -25.59 9.17
CA GLN A 95 0.01 -25.86 8.88
C GLN A 95 0.88 -25.74 10.14
N VAL A 96 0.65 -24.71 10.96
CA VAL A 96 1.38 -24.53 12.25
C VAL A 96 1.13 -25.73 13.17
N ARG A 97 -0.11 -26.23 13.27
CA ARG A 97 -0.40 -27.43 14.07
C ARG A 97 0.28 -28.67 13.51
N ALA A 98 0.23 -28.87 12.21
CA ALA A 98 0.94 -29.99 11.58
C ALA A 98 2.46 -29.93 11.83
N GLU A 99 3.05 -28.73 11.82
CA GLU A 99 4.47 -28.55 12.15
C GLU A 99 4.75 -28.81 13.64
N ALA A 100 3.85 -28.38 14.53
CA ALA A 100 3.93 -28.70 15.96
C ALA A 100 3.83 -30.21 16.23
N ASP A 101 2.95 -30.91 15.53
CA ASP A 101 2.80 -32.39 15.61
C ASP A 101 4.09 -33.08 15.16
N ARG A 102 4.73 -32.60 14.07
CA ARG A 102 6.02 -33.12 13.62
C ARG A 102 7.14 -32.94 14.67
N LEU A 103 7.07 -31.85 15.43
CA LEU A 103 7.98 -31.55 16.54
C LEU A 103 7.59 -32.31 17.83
N GLY A 104 6.42 -32.93 17.90
CA GLY A 104 5.92 -33.56 19.13
C GLY A 104 5.51 -32.51 20.19
N LEU A 105 5.13 -31.32 19.80
CA LEU A 105 4.63 -30.26 20.70
C LEU A 105 3.11 -30.35 20.83
N ALA A 106 2.59 -30.34 22.06
CA ALA A 106 1.17 -30.36 22.30
C ALA A 106 0.50 -29.05 21.86
N THR A 107 -0.44 -29.12 20.92
CA THR A 107 -1.24 -28.00 20.45
C THR A 107 -2.74 -28.35 20.43
N THR A 108 -3.58 -27.33 20.47
CA THR A 108 -5.02 -27.44 20.25
C THR A 108 -5.52 -26.29 19.38
N GLY A 109 -6.66 -26.46 18.72
CA GLY A 109 -7.36 -25.38 18.00
C GLY A 109 -8.60 -24.87 18.75
N ASP A 110 -8.90 -25.46 19.90
CA ASP A 110 -10.07 -25.17 20.72
C ASP A 110 -9.67 -24.36 21.98
N PRO A 111 -10.16 -23.13 22.18
CA PRO A 111 -9.88 -22.32 23.35
C PRO A 111 -10.50 -22.90 24.66
N ASP A 112 -11.45 -23.81 24.54
CA ASP A 112 -12.08 -24.47 25.69
C ASP A 112 -11.41 -25.77 26.10
N ASP A 113 -10.42 -26.26 25.33
CA ASP A 113 -9.65 -27.45 25.63
C ASP A 113 -8.95 -27.35 27.00
N LEU A 114 -9.08 -28.41 27.80
CA LEU A 114 -8.47 -28.48 29.12
C LEU A 114 -6.94 -28.39 29.11
N ALA A 115 -6.29 -28.92 28.07
CA ALA A 115 -4.85 -28.83 27.93
C ALA A 115 -4.37 -27.38 27.72
N PHE A 116 -5.13 -26.57 26.95
CA PHE A 116 -4.86 -25.15 26.84
C PHE A 116 -5.18 -24.43 28.16
N ARG A 117 -6.37 -24.69 28.75
CA ARG A 117 -6.81 -24.03 29.97
C ARG A 117 -5.87 -24.27 31.15
N SER A 118 -5.22 -25.44 31.19
CA SER A 118 -4.22 -25.81 32.22
C SER A 118 -2.78 -25.42 31.87
N GLY A 119 -2.53 -24.78 30.70
CA GLY A 119 -1.19 -24.39 30.26
C GLY A 119 -0.30 -25.57 29.83
N GLN A 120 -0.89 -26.69 29.40
CA GLN A 120 -0.15 -27.85 28.90
C GLN A 120 0.03 -27.88 27.38
N ALA A 121 -0.90 -27.24 26.64
CA ALA A 121 -0.87 -27.13 25.18
C ALA A 121 -0.85 -25.67 24.72
N ILE A 122 -0.25 -25.44 23.56
CA ILE A 122 -0.30 -24.16 22.86
C ILE A 122 -1.62 -24.09 22.07
N LEU A 123 -2.41 -23.05 22.24
CA LEU A 123 -3.57 -22.80 21.39
C LEU A 123 -3.09 -22.19 20.07
N VAL A 124 -3.33 -22.88 18.96
CA VAL A 124 -3.04 -22.36 17.61
C VAL A 124 -4.37 -21.97 16.95
N THR A 125 -4.53 -20.67 16.72
CA THR A 125 -5.77 -20.09 16.17
C THR A 125 -5.46 -18.92 15.23
N THR A 126 -6.50 -18.23 14.73
CA THR A 126 -6.30 -17.06 13.87
C THR A 126 -6.33 -15.78 14.68
N PHE A 127 -5.64 -14.75 14.16
CA PHE A 127 -5.66 -13.42 14.73
C PHE A 127 -7.09 -12.86 14.82
N HIS A 128 -7.89 -13.11 13.78
CA HIS A 128 -9.32 -12.74 13.73
C HIS A 128 -10.15 -13.32 14.89
N LYS A 129 -9.83 -14.53 15.37
CA LYS A 129 -10.57 -15.11 16.52
C LYS A 129 -10.25 -14.44 17.86
N LEU A 130 -9.03 -13.88 17.99
CA LEU A 130 -8.65 -13.11 19.18
C LEU A 130 -9.18 -11.69 19.12
N ILE A 131 -8.98 -11.00 17.97
CA ILE A 131 -9.34 -9.60 17.77
C ILE A 131 -10.66 -9.50 17.00
N ASN A 132 -11.76 -9.44 17.72
CA ASN A 132 -13.10 -9.09 17.21
C ASN A 132 -14.03 -8.76 18.38
N GLY A 133 -15.14 -8.08 18.13
CA GLY A 133 -16.09 -7.64 19.16
C GLY A 133 -16.91 -8.75 19.85
N LYS A 134 -16.76 -9.99 19.42
CA LYS A 134 -17.35 -11.20 20.04
C LYS A 134 -16.27 -12.24 20.37
N SER A 135 -15.06 -11.78 20.63
CA SER A 135 -13.94 -12.66 20.92
C SER A 135 -14.25 -13.64 22.07
N VAL A 136 -13.92 -14.90 21.82
CA VAL A 136 -14.02 -15.94 22.88
C VAL A 136 -13.03 -15.72 24.02
N PHE A 137 -12.04 -14.86 23.82
CA PHE A 137 -11.07 -14.48 24.85
C PHE A 137 -11.57 -13.35 25.77
N GLY A 138 -12.75 -12.78 25.51
CA GLY A 138 -13.36 -11.68 26.23
C GLY A 138 -13.10 -10.31 25.57
N VAL A 139 -14.12 -9.47 25.61
CA VAL A 139 -14.09 -8.07 25.15
C VAL A 139 -14.46 -7.18 26.35
N THR A 140 -13.83 -6.02 26.47
CA THR A 140 -14.15 -5.08 27.54
C THR A 140 -15.63 -4.71 27.48
N GLY A 141 -16.35 -4.83 28.60
CA GLY A 141 -17.78 -4.50 28.69
C GLY A 141 -18.76 -5.63 28.27
N ASP A 142 -18.31 -6.79 27.78
CA ASP A 142 -19.19 -7.91 27.38
C ASP A 142 -19.68 -8.77 28.56
N GLY A 143 -19.23 -8.50 29.77
CA GLY A 143 -19.57 -9.24 31.02
C GLY A 143 -18.85 -10.58 31.14
N ARG A 144 -17.97 -10.96 30.21
CA ARG A 144 -17.19 -12.19 30.27
C ARG A 144 -15.84 -11.93 30.94
N GLN A 145 -15.34 -12.94 31.64
CA GLN A 145 -13.99 -12.88 32.17
C GLN A 145 -12.98 -13.11 31.04
N ALA A 146 -12.08 -12.17 30.85
CA ALA A 146 -11.00 -12.29 29.89
C ALA A 146 -10.08 -13.47 30.23
N ILE A 147 -9.56 -14.16 29.21
CA ILE A 147 -8.57 -15.22 29.39
C ILE A 147 -7.20 -14.58 29.59
N ASP A 148 -6.57 -14.82 30.74
CA ASP A 148 -5.21 -14.36 31.00
C ASP A 148 -4.21 -15.17 30.16
N LEU A 149 -3.39 -14.47 29.37
CA LEU A 149 -2.37 -15.04 28.49
C LEU A 149 -0.96 -14.73 28.99
N GLY A 150 -0.13 -15.76 29.06
CA GLY A 150 1.30 -15.64 29.36
C GLY A 150 2.09 -15.17 28.13
N ILE A 151 1.69 -15.63 26.95
CA ILE A 151 2.29 -15.22 25.69
C ILE A 151 1.31 -15.25 24.52
N VAL A 152 1.42 -14.25 23.66
CA VAL A 152 0.82 -14.21 22.33
C VAL A 152 1.94 -14.15 21.30
N VAL A 153 2.04 -15.17 20.45
CA VAL A 153 2.93 -15.19 19.28
C VAL A 153 2.09 -14.84 18.06
N VAL A 154 2.43 -13.76 17.38
CA VAL A 154 1.77 -13.27 16.16
C VAL A 154 2.63 -13.67 14.97
N ASP A 155 2.15 -14.62 14.17
CA ASP A 155 2.82 -15.03 12.94
C ASP A 155 2.41 -14.11 11.79
N ASP A 156 3.35 -13.75 10.96
CA ASP A 156 3.18 -12.73 9.93
C ASP A 156 2.50 -11.46 10.49
N ALA A 157 3.26 -10.71 11.30
CA ALA A 157 2.73 -9.51 11.95
C ALA A 157 2.09 -8.52 10.97
N HIS A 158 2.53 -8.52 9.71
CA HIS A 158 1.96 -7.66 8.68
C HIS A 158 0.50 -8.05 8.32
N ALA A 159 0.25 -9.33 8.08
CA ALA A 159 -1.10 -9.83 7.82
C ALA A 159 -2.01 -9.68 9.06
N ALA A 160 -1.45 -9.84 10.26
CA ALA A 160 -2.16 -9.63 11.52
C ALA A 160 -2.59 -8.16 11.69
N LEU A 161 -1.74 -7.21 11.34
CA LEU A 161 -2.06 -5.77 11.40
C LEU A 161 -3.20 -5.41 10.45
N ALA A 162 -3.19 -5.90 9.21
CA ALA A 162 -4.28 -5.70 8.26
C ALA A 162 -5.62 -6.28 8.78
N THR A 163 -5.56 -7.45 9.44
CA THR A 163 -6.73 -8.06 10.07
C THR A 163 -7.23 -7.22 11.24
N ALA A 164 -6.34 -6.74 12.11
CA ALA A 164 -6.71 -5.87 13.22
C ALA A 164 -7.40 -4.61 12.74
N GLU A 165 -6.79 -3.93 11.78
CA GLU A 165 -7.34 -2.73 11.15
C GLU A 165 -8.75 -2.96 10.63
N GLY A 166 -8.98 -4.07 9.91
CA GLY A 166 -10.30 -4.45 9.40
C GLY A 166 -11.33 -4.67 10.52
N GLN A 167 -10.94 -5.22 11.68
CA GLN A 167 -11.85 -5.46 12.81
C GLN A 167 -12.23 -4.18 13.57
N PHE A 168 -11.41 -3.16 13.55
CA PHE A 168 -11.69 -1.86 14.16
C PHE A 168 -12.25 -0.84 13.15
N ARG A 169 -12.55 -1.25 11.94
CA ARG A 169 -13.17 -0.44 10.88
C ARG A 169 -14.61 -0.88 10.69
N LEU A 170 -15.56 -0.05 11.13
CA LEU A 170 -16.99 -0.29 10.89
C LEU A 170 -17.40 0.25 9.53
N THR A 171 -17.94 -0.59 8.67
CA THR A 171 -18.48 -0.20 7.37
C THR A 171 -20.00 -0.36 7.35
N VAL A 172 -20.69 0.76 7.21
CA VAL A 172 -22.15 0.80 6.99
C VAL A 172 -22.38 0.79 5.50
N ALA A 173 -22.74 -0.37 4.94
CA ALA A 173 -22.94 -0.53 3.50
C ALA A 173 -24.12 0.33 2.97
N ALA A 174 -24.08 0.75 1.71
CA ALA A 174 -25.10 1.61 1.09
C ALA A 174 -26.53 1.02 1.14
N GLY A 175 -26.66 -0.32 1.08
CA GLY A 175 -27.96 -1.01 1.25
C GLY A 175 -28.46 -1.08 2.70
N HIS A 176 -27.67 -0.67 3.68
CA HIS A 176 -28.04 -0.75 5.08
C HIS A 176 -28.93 0.46 5.50
N PRO A 177 -29.99 0.28 6.31
CA PRO A 177 -30.89 1.39 6.71
C PRO A 177 -30.20 2.57 7.42
N ALA A 178 -29.11 2.32 8.16
CA ALA A 178 -28.34 3.37 8.80
C ALA A 178 -27.58 4.27 7.81
N TYR A 179 -27.23 3.78 6.62
CA TYR A 179 -26.51 4.57 5.61
C TYR A 179 -27.28 5.82 5.22
N ALA A 180 -28.54 5.66 4.77
CA ALA A 180 -29.38 6.79 4.36
C ALA A 180 -29.59 7.80 5.50
N LYS A 181 -29.71 7.32 6.75
CA LYS A 181 -29.82 8.19 7.93
C LYS A 181 -28.57 9.02 8.17
N LEU A 182 -27.37 8.39 8.08
CA LEU A 182 -26.10 9.07 8.21
C LEU A 182 -25.90 10.10 7.08
N LEU A 183 -26.22 9.75 5.85
CA LEU A 183 -26.10 10.70 4.74
C LEU A 183 -27.01 11.92 4.92
N ALA A 184 -28.29 11.70 5.32
CA ALA A 184 -29.23 12.78 5.57
C ALA A 184 -28.76 13.70 6.72
N LEU A 185 -28.16 13.12 7.77
CA LEU A 185 -27.65 13.85 8.92
C LEU A 185 -26.52 14.81 8.55
N PHE A 186 -25.64 14.42 7.63
CA PHE A 186 -24.44 15.17 7.28
C PHE A 186 -24.46 15.79 5.86
N ALA A 187 -25.59 15.75 5.14
CA ALA A 187 -25.69 16.19 3.75
C ALA A 187 -25.13 17.60 3.51
N THR A 188 -25.50 18.56 4.37
CA THR A 188 -25.04 19.96 4.26
C THR A 188 -23.54 20.08 4.49
N ASP A 189 -23.01 19.35 5.47
CA ASP A 189 -21.59 19.40 5.79
C ASP A 189 -20.73 18.76 4.68
N LEU A 190 -21.22 17.66 4.09
CA LEU A 190 -20.57 16.97 2.97
C LEU A 190 -20.54 17.85 1.72
N GLU A 191 -21.66 18.52 1.44
CA GLU A 191 -21.76 19.48 0.32
C GLU A 191 -20.82 20.68 0.52
N GLN A 192 -20.67 21.19 1.75
CA GLN A 192 -19.73 22.26 2.05
C GLN A 192 -18.27 21.82 1.93
N GLN A 193 -17.95 20.57 2.27
CA GLN A 193 -16.60 20.03 2.12
C GLN A 193 -16.18 19.84 0.67
N SER A 194 -17.03 19.25 -0.15
CA SER A 194 -16.81 19.08 -1.58
C SER A 194 -18.13 18.92 -2.31
N PRO A 195 -18.68 19.98 -2.91
CA PRO A 195 -19.94 19.93 -3.66
C PRO A 195 -19.90 18.90 -4.79
N LYS A 196 -18.78 18.80 -5.52
CA LYS A 196 -18.62 17.81 -6.60
C LYS A 196 -18.57 16.39 -6.05
N ALA A 197 -17.65 16.05 -5.14
CA ALA A 197 -17.54 14.70 -4.61
C ALA A 197 -18.84 14.26 -3.92
N TRP A 198 -19.57 15.19 -3.28
CA TRP A 198 -20.90 14.89 -2.73
C TRP A 198 -21.95 14.61 -3.81
N ALA A 199 -21.94 15.36 -4.92
CA ALA A 199 -22.81 15.12 -6.06
C ALA A 199 -22.51 13.75 -6.70
N ASP A 200 -21.21 13.41 -6.85
CA ASP A 200 -20.73 12.15 -7.40
C ASP A 200 -21.13 10.95 -6.51
N VAL A 201 -21.01 11.08 -5.18
CA VAL A 201 -21.52 10.06 -4.23
C VAL A 201 -23.03 9.83 -4.44
N ARG A 202 -23.82 10.90 -4.60
CA ARG A 202 -25.27 10.78 -4.87
C ARG A 202 -25.60 10.22 -6.24
N ALA A 203 -24.72 10.45 -7.22
CA ALA A 203 -24.81 9.87 -8.55
C ALA A 203 -24.35 8.41 -8.62
N GLN A 204 -23.96 7.85 -7.46
CA GLN A 204 -23.44 6.48 -7.31
C GLN A 204 -22.08 6.25 -8.00
N ASP A 205 -21.29 7.29 -8.19
CA ASP A 205 -19.89 7.14 -8.54
C ASP A 205 -19.12 6.50 -7.37
N PHE A 206 -18.54 5.34 -7.63
CA PHE A 206 -17.84 4.56 -6.59
C PHE A 206 -16.42 5.07 -6.34
N THR A 207 -15.90 5.95 -7.18
CA THR A 207 -14.57 6.56 -7.00
C THR A 207 -14.62 7.75 -6.05
N ALA A 208 -15.79 8.39 -5.91
CA ALA A 208 -15.98 9.55 -5.08
C ALA A 208 -15.83 9.22 -3.59
N VAL A 209 -15.00 10.01 -2.92
CA VAL A 209 -14.71 9.91 -1.48
C VAL A 209 -14.86 11.28 -0.83
N VAL A 210 -15.67 11.40 0.20
CA VAL A 210 -15.80 12.63 0.98
C VAL A 210 -15.83 12.33 2.48
N ARG A 211 -15.14 13.13 3.28
CA ARG A 211 -15.07 12.93 4.73
C ARG A 211 -16.06 13.83 5.46
N ILE A 212 -16.77 13.26 6.43
CA ILE A 212 -17.57 14.05 7.37
C ILE A 212 -16.62 14.87 8.24
N PRO A 213 -16.80 16.20 8.33
CA PRO A 213 -15.95 17.04 9.18
C PRO A 213 -16.04 16.63 10.64
N PHE A 214 -14.88 16.59 11.33
CA PHE A 214 -14.81 16.16 12.74
C PHE A 214 -15.69 17.00 13.65
N TRP A 215 -15.84 18.30 13.43
CA TRP A 215 -16.70 19.15 14.25
C TRP A 215 -18.18 18.83 14.10
N SER A 216 -18.64 18.52 12.90
CA SER A 216 -20.00 18.08 12.65
C SER A 216 -20.26 16.69 13.20
N TRP A 217 -19.30 15.76 13.01
CA TRP A 217 -19.33 14.41 13.55
C TRP A 217 -19.45 14.41 15.08
N GLN A 218 -18.61 15.17 15.76
CA GLN A 218 -18.60 15.29 17.23
C GLN A 218 -19.85 15.97 17.78
N ALA A 219 -20.36 16.99 17.08
CA ALA A 219 -21.57 17.70 17.52
C ALA A 219 -22.84 16.85 17.46
N ARG A 220 -22.89 15.83 16.60
CA ARG A 220 -24.10 15.01 16.35
C ARG A 220 -23.97 13.56 16.83
N GLN A 221 -23.17 13.32 17.86
CA GLN A 221 -22.94 11.97 18.37
C GLN A 221 -24.20 11.27 18.86
N SER A 222 -25.16 12.00 19.45
CA SER A 222 -26.43 11.43 19.90
C SER A 222 -27.24 10.87 18.73
N GLU A 223 -27.31 11.61 17.62
CA GLU A 223 -28.03 11.21 16.42
C GLU A 223 -27.30 10.07 15.69
N VAL A 224 -25.98 10.09 15.67
CA VAL A 224 -25.16 9.00 15.13
C VAL A 224 -25.39 7.71 15.93
N MET A 225 -25.36 7.79 17.25
CA MET A 225 -25.68 6.65 18.13
C MET A 225 -27.12 6.16 17.89
N ALA A 226 -28.09 7.04 17.76
CA ALA A 226 -29.47 6.66 17.44
C ALA A 226 -29.62 6.01 16.06
N ALA A 227 -28.75 6.33 15.11
CA ALA A 227 -28.75 5.71 13.79
C ALA A 227 -28.08 4.33 13.79
N LEU A 228 -27.02 4.10 14.60
CA LEU A 228 -26.17 2.91 14.56
C LEU A 228 -26.54 1.87 15.63
N HIS A 229 -26.77 2.30 16.88
CA HIS A 229 -26.99 1.39 18.01
C HIS A 229 -28.13 0.37 17.82
N PRO A 230 -29.29 0.71 17.20
CA PRO A 230 -30.34 -0.27 16.89
C PRO A 230 -29.88 -1.43 16.02
N HIS A 231 -28.79 -1.23 15.28
CA HIS A 231 -28.18 -2.17 14.33
C HIS A 231 -26.92 -2.88 14.85
N ALA A 232 -26.60 -2.70 16.14
CA ALA A 232 -25.40 -3.29 16.74
C ALA A 232 -25.33 -4.84 16.68
N GLY A 233 -26.45 -5.49 16.39
CA GLY A 233 -26.53 -6.94 16.23
C GLY A 233 -26.52 -7.43 14.78
N ASP A 234 -26.59 -6.52 13.79
CA ASP A 234 -26.72 -6.85 12.39
C ASP A 234 -25.42 -7.37 11.79
N ASP A 235 -25.54 -8.23 10.76
CA ASP A 235 -24.37 -8.72 10.01
C ASP A 235 -23.63 -7.53 9.35
N GLY A 236 -22.31 -7.51 9.46
CA GLY A 236 -21.47 -6.40 8.99
C GLY A 236 -21.25 -5.27 10.01
N ILE A 237 -21.90 -5.34 11.20
CA ILE A 237 -21.73 -4.34 12.29
C ILE A 237 -21.39 -5.01 13.62
N LYS A 238 -21.93 -6.20 13.88
CA LYS A 238 -21.92 -6.88 15.19
C LYS A 238 -20.54 -7.24 15.75
N PHE A 239 -19.52 -7.33 14.88
CA PHE A 239 -18.15 -7.65 15.29
C PHE A 239 -17.29 -6.40 15.53
N GLU A 240 -17.54 -5.36 14.77
CA GLU A 240 -16.79 -4.09 14.82
C GLU A 240 -17.36 -3.13 15.86
N TRP A 241 -18.69 -3.09 15.98
CA TRP A 241 -19.39 -2.16 16.89
C TRP A 241 -18.88 -2.19 18.33
N PRO A 242 -18.75 -3.36 18.99
CA PRO A 242 -18.28 -3.39 20.39
C PRO A 242 -16.86 -2.87 20.56
N LEU A 243 -16.07 -2.83 19.49
CA LEU A 243 -14.67 -2.40 19.55
C LEU A 243 -14.51 -0.89 19.40
N ILE A 244 -15.46 -0.19 18.73
CA ILE A 244 -15.32 1.23 18.43
C ILE A 244 -16.37 2.12 19.06
N ALA A 245 -17.46 1.56 19.62
CA ALA A 245 -18.59 2.34 20.15
C ALA A 245 -18.16 3.37 21.19
N ASP A 246 -17.25 3.01 22.09
CA ASP A 246 -16.79 3.90 23.16
C ASP A 246 -15.88 5.03 22.67
N VAL A 247 -15.24 4.85 21.50
CA VAL A 247 -14.37 5.85 20.88
C VAL A 247 -14.99 6.47 19.62
N LEU A 248 -16.27 6.26 19.39
CA LEU A 248 -17.00 6.76 18.23
C LEU A 248 -16.80 8.27 17.95
N PRO A 249 -16.77 9.17 18.98
CA PRO A 249 -16.50 10.59 18.78
C PRO A 249 -15.11 10.89 18.19
N LEU A 250 -14.16 9.97 18.35
CA LEU A 250 -12.78 10.11 17.85
C LEU A 250 -12.60 9.50 16.46
N CYS A 251 -13.60 8.72 15.97
CA CYS A 251 -13.52 8.07 14.67
C CYS A 251 -13.59 9.08 13.52
N ALA A 252 -12.81 8.82 12.51
CA ALA A 252 -12.96 9.41 11.20
C ALA A 252 -14.13 8.75 10.47
N ALA A 253 -15.01 9.53 9.87
CA ALA A 253 -16.14 9.04 9.08
C ALA A 253 -15.95 9.42 7.60
N THR A 254 -15.77 8.43 6.74
CA THR A 254 -15.53 8.60 5.29
C THR A 254 -16.71 8.04 4.51
N VAL A 255 -17.26 8.84 3.61
CA VAL A 255 -18.47 8.53 2.84
C VAL A 255 -18.08 8.23 1.39
N THR A 256 -18.67 7.16 0.85
CA THR A 256 -18.65 6.79 -0.55
C THR A 256 -20.05 6.41 -1.00
N SER A 257 -20.27 6.19 -2.30
CA SER A 257 -21.53 5.64 -2.82
C SER A 257 -21.80 4.19 -2.35
N ARG A 258 -20.75 3.47 -1.88
CA ARG A 258 -20.86 2.08 -1.41
C ARG A 258 -21.10 1.96 0.09
N GLY A 259 -20.81 2.99 0.88
CA GLY A 259 -20.98 2.96 2.33
C GLY A 259 -20.35 4.12 3.07
N VAL A 260 -20.49 4.09 4.39
CA VAL A 260 -19.78 4.96 5.34
C VAL A 260 -18.80 4.11 6.13
N GLU A 261 -17.52 4.46 6.10
CA GLU A 261 -16.47 3.83 6.89
C GLU A 261 -16.16 4.69 8.12
N LEU A 262 -16.16 4.04 9.28
CA LEU A 262 -15.81 4.63 10.58
C LEU A 262 -14.52 3.96 11.06
N ARG A 263 -13.50 4.76 11.31
CA ARG A 263 -12.20 4.27 11.77
C ARG A 263 -11.59 5.18 12.83
N PRO A 264 -11.16 4.65 13.98
CA PRO A 264 -10.40 5.42 14.95
C PRO A 264 -8.97 5.71 14.43
N PRO A 265 -8.33 6.81 14.85
CA PRO A 265 -6.97 7.16 14.39
C PRO A 265 -5.88 6.20 14.87
N CYS A 266 -6.11 5.52 16.01
CA CYS A 266 -5.34 4.38 16.50
C CYS A 266 -6.32 3.31 16.98
N LEU A 267 -5.93 2.03 16.95
CA LEU A 267 -6.84 0.97 17.34
C LEU A 267 -6.98 0.93 18.88
N PRO A 268 -8.20 0.93 19.42
CA PRO A 268 -8.45 0.80 20.86
C PRO A 268 -8.25 -0.65 21.34
N ILE A 269 -7.00 -1.15 21.26
CA ILE A 269 -6.64 -2.54 21.50
C ILE A 269 -6.93 -3.00 22.93
N ALA A 270 -7.01 -2.07 23.88
CA ALA A 270 -7.45 -2.32 25.26
C ALA A 270 -8.87 -2.91 25.36
N MET A 271 -9.67 -2.80 24.28
CA MET A 271 -10.96 -3.50 24.16
C MET A 271 -10.81 -5.03 24.13
N ILE A 272 -9.61 -5.56 23.88
CA ILE A 272 -9.28 -6.99 23.90
C ILE A 272 -8.28 -7.26 25.04
N PRO A 273 -8.74 -7.39 26.29
CA PRO A 273 -7.87 -7.49 27.47
C PRO A 273 -6.92 -8.70 27.41
N ALA A 274 -7.31 -9.78 26.76
CA ALA A 274 -6.46 -10.97 26.58
C ALA A 274 -5.19 -10.67 25.79
N PHE A 275 -5.28 -9.79 24.78
CA PHE A 275 -4.12 -9.34 24.01
C PHE A 275 -3.37 -8.22 24.74
N ASP A 276 -4.10 -7.20 25.19
CA ASP A 276 -3.53 -6.01 25.80
C ASP A 276 -2.71 -6.33 27.06
N LYS A 277 -3.24 -7.22 27.94
CA LYS A 277 -2.61 -7.60 29.22
C LYS A 277 -1.73 -8.83 29.13
N ALA A 278 -1.51 -9.40 27.94
CA ALA A 278 -0.60 -10.53 27.78
C ALA A 278 0.79 -10.18 28.34
N ALA A 279 1.36 -11.12 29.12
CA ALA A 279 2.66 -10.86 29.75
C ALA A 279 3.78 -10.71 28.71
N ARG A 280 3.65 -11.41 27.57
CA ARG A 280 4.59 -11.36 26.44
C ARG A 280 3.84 -11.31 25.14
N ARG A 281 4.30 -10.46 24.20
CA ARG A 281 3.81 -10.40 22.82
C ARG A 281 4.99 -10.49 21.87
N VAL A 282 5.01 -11.48 21.02
CA VAL A 282 6.09 -11.75 20.07
C VAL A 282 5.55 -11.60 18.67
N TYR A 283 6.12 -10.69 17.90
CA TYR A 283 5.72 -10.38 16.52
C TYR A 283 6.73 -10.96 15.55
N LEU A 284 6.35 -12.01 14.83
CA LEU A 284 7.19 -12.62 13.80
C LEU A 284 6.93 -11.93 12.46
N THR A 285 7.95 -11.41 11.82
CA THR A 285 7.83 -10.74 10.53
C THR A 285 9.04 -11.02 9.64
N ALA A 286 8.84 -10.98 8.32
CA ALA A 286 9.95 -11.03 7.38
C ALA A 286 10.59 -9.65 7.22
N THR A 287 9.76 -8.65 6.88
CA THR A 287 10.17 -7.28 6.66
C THR A 287 9.04 -6.34 7.08
N LEU A 288 9.31 -5.48 8.05
CA LEU A 288 8.52 -4.28 8.30
C LEU A 288 9.45 -3.10 8.05
N ALA A 289 9.19 -2.34 7.00
CA ALA A 289 9.95 -1.13 6.70
C ALA A 289 9.63 -0.01 7.70
N ASP A 290 8.41 -0.01 8.24
CA ASP A 290 7.92 0.93 9.24
C ASP A 290 7.26 0.14 10.39
N ASP A 291 7.97 0.02 11.50
CA ASP A 291 7.49 -0.67 12.70
C ASP A 291 6.51 0.19 13.52
N SER A 292 6.31 1.48 13.14
CA SER A 292 5.41 2.41 13.83
C SER A 292 3.97 1.90 13.91
N ILE A 293 3.54 1.10 12.95
CA ILE A 293 2.21 0.51 12.92
C ILE A 293 1.95 -0.44 14.11
N LEU A 294 2.98 -1.11 14.63
CA LEU A 294 2.86 -1.93 15.84
C LEU A 294 2.53 -1.05 17.06
N VAL A 295 3.03 0.18 17.08
CA VAL A 295 2.75 1.14 18.16
C VAL A 295 1.34 1.71 18.01
N THR A 296 0.94 2.18 16.84
CA THR A 296 -0.38 2.80 16.62
C THR A 296 -1.52 1.79 16.74
N ASP A 297 -1.32 0.57 16.25
CA ASP A 297 -2.42 -0.39 16.10
C ASP A 297 -2.44 -1.45 17.21
N LEU A 298 -1.28 -1.89 17.71
CA LEU A 298 -1.23 -2.92 18.74
C LEU A 298 -0.72 -2.41 20.11
N ASP A 299 -0.51 -1.12 20.25
CA ASP A 299 0.02 -0.51 21.47
C ASP A 299 1.29 -1.21 21.98
N ALA A 300 2.21 -1.51 21.07
CA ALA A 300 3.50 -2.09 21.40
C ALA A 300 4.44 -1.00 21.96
N ASP A 301 5.28 -1.37 22.92
CA ASP A 301 6.26 -0.44 23.50
C ASP A 301 7.26 0.05 22.43
N PRO A 302 7.29 1.37 22.12
CA PRO A 302 8.13 1.89 21.04
C PRO A 302 9.63 1.62 21.25
N LYS A 303 10.11 1.59 22.50
CA LYS A 303 11.52 1.33 22.82
C LYS A 303 11.88 -0.14 22.59
N LEU A 304 10.94 -1.04 22.85
CA LEU A 304 11.13 -2.48 22.63
C LEU A 304 11.02 -2.82 21.14
N VAL A 305 10.11 -2.18 20.43
CA VAL A 305 9.94 -2.33 18.97
C VAL A 305 11.18 -1.84 18.21
N GLN A 306 11.82 -0.75 18.65
CA GLN A 306 13.07 -0.24 18.06
C GLN A 306 14.27 -1.20 18.21
N ARG A 307 14.15 -2.25 19.01
CA ARG A 307 15.21 -3.23 19.28
C ARG A 307 14.78 -4.61 18.80
N PRO A 308 14.63 -4.85 17.49
CA PRO A 308 14.20 -6.15 16.99
C PRO A 308 15.23 -7.22 17.30
N VAL A 309 14.78 -8.46 17.42
CA VAL A 309 15.63 -9.65 17.43
C VAL A 309 15.81 -10.09 15.98
N THR A 310 17.04 -10.14 15.52
CA THR A 310 17.43 -10.51 14.16
C THR A 310 18.53 -11.55 14.17
N PRO A 311 18.67 -12.42 13.16
CA PRO A 311 19.87 -13.22 13.00
C PRO A 311 21.10 -12.34 12.65
N GLY A 312 22.28 -12.90 12.76
CA GLY A 312 23.55 -12.21 12.48
C GLY A 312 23.80 -11.95 10.99
N SER A 313 23.16 -12.73 10.11
CA SER A 313 23.24 -12.57 8.66
C SER A 313 21.85 -12.68 8.02
N ALA A 314 21.70 -12.16 6.81
CA ALA A 314 20.49 -12.29 5.99
C ALA A 314 20.65 -13.34 4.89
N SER A 315 21.56 -14.30 5.06
CA SER A 315 21.93 -15.33 4.09
C SER A 315 20.90 -16.48 3.97
N ASP A 316 19.80 -16.41 4.72
CA ASP A 316 18.68 -17.35 4.68
C ASP A 316 17.70 -17.08 3.53
N LEU A 317 17.91 -16.03 2.73
CA LEU A 317 17.09 -15.70 1.57
C LEU A 317 17.63 -16.43 0.32
N GLY A 318 16.72 -17.00 -0.48
CA GLY A 318 17.06 -17.63 -1.75
C GLY A 318 17.38 -16.64 -2.87
N ASP A 319 17.78 -17.18 -4.01
CA ASP A 319 18.29 -16.41 -5.13
C ASP A 319 17.13 -15.76 -5.92
N ARG A 320 17.10 -14.43 -6.04
CA ARG A 320 16.17 -13.70 -6.87
C ARG A 320 16.90 -12.85 -7.92
N MET A 321 16.53 -13.02 -9.17
CA MET A 321 16.93 -12.11 -10.25
C MET A 321 15.76 -11.15 -10.53
N ILE A 322 15.93 -9.85 -10.24
CA ILE A 322 14.86 -8.84 -10.29
C ILE A 322 15.12 -7.91 -11.47
N LEU A 323 14.36 -8.05 -12.53
CA LEU A 323 14.56 -7.31 -13.78
C LEU A 323 13.34 -6.44 -14.11
N ALA A 324 13.59 -5.22 -14.57
CA ALA A 324 12.59 -4.32 -15.12
C ALA A 324 12.86 -4.12 -16.62
N PRO A 325 12.22 -4.87 -17.52
CA PRO A 325 12.55 -4.90 -18.96
C PRO A 325 12.51 -3.53 -19.61
N VAL A 326 11.55 -2.66 -19.26
CA VAL A 326 11.43 -1.30 -19.79
C VAL A 326 12.64 -0.41 -19.46
N ALA A 327 13.35 -0.71 -18.38
CA ALA A 327 14.57 0.01 -18.00
C ALA A 327 15.81 -0.51 -18.75
N LEU A 328 15.82 -1.79 -19.12
CA LEU A 328 16.90 -2.42 -19.90
C LEU A 328 16.90 -1.92 -21.33
N ASN A 329 15.74 -1.90 -21.96
CA ASN A 329 15.58 -1.44 -23.32
C ASN A 329 14.23 -0.72 -23.46
N ARG A 330 14.30 0.58 -23.77
CA ARG A 330 13.13 1.46 -23.92
C ARG A 330 12.19 1.05 -25.07
N SER A 331 12.65 0.21 -26.00
CA SER A 331 11.83 -0.33 -27.09
C SER A 331 11.08 -1.60 -26.73
N LEU A 332 11.38 -2.23 -25.59
CA LEU A 332 10.61 -3.35 -25.08
C LEU A 332 9.29 -2.81 -24.50
N ASP A 333 8.20 -3.24 -25.09
CA ASP A 333 6.87 -2.97 -24.59
C ASP A 333 6.38 -4.10 -23.68
N ASP A 334 5.32 -3.84 -22.94
CA ASP A 334 4.74 -4.81 -22.02
C ASP A 334 4.22 -6.05 -22.75
N GLU A 335 3.80 -5.91 -24.01
CA GLU A 335 3.32 -7.03 -24.81
C GLU A 335 4.45 -8.02 -25.10
N ALA A 336 5.63 -7.55 -25.47
CA ALA A 336 6.80 -8.41 -25.69
C ALA A 336 7.16 -9.21 -24.43
N VAL A 337 6.99 -8.61 -23.23
CA VAL A 337 7.23 -9.29 -21.95
C VAL A 337 6.12 -10.31 -21.64
N ARG A 338 4.85 -10.04 -21.99
CA ARG A 338 3.77 -11.03 -21.85
C ARG A 338 3.99 -12.25 -22.73
N VAL A 339 4.42 -12.03 -23.98
CA VAL A 339 4.82 -13.12 -24.89
C VAL A 339 5.98 -13.93 -24.29
N LEU A 340 7.03 -13.26 -23.81
CA LEU A 340 8.15 -13.91 -23.15
C LEU A 340 7.71 -14.77 -21.95
N ALA A 341 6.84 -14.21 -21.09
CA ALA A 341 6.30 -14.92 -19.93
C ALA A 341 5.53 -16.20 -20.34
N ARG A 342 4.76 -16.15 -21.45
CA ARG A 342 4.08 -17.32 -21.99
C ARG A 342 5.07 -18.36 -22.50
N GLN A 343 6.07 -17.93 -23.26
CA GLN A 343 7.11 -18.82 -23.79
C GLN A 343 7.87 -19.55 -22.68
N LEU A 344 8.23 -18.82 -21.59
CA LEU A 344 8.87 -19.43 -20.42
C LEU A 344 7.96 -20.49 -19.76
N ALA A 345 6.66 -20.23 -19.70
CA ALA A 345 5.70 -21.18 -19.14
C ALA A 345 5.56 -22.45 -20.00
N ASP A 346 5.76 -22.33 -21.30
CA ASP A 346 5.74 -23.46 -22.25
C ASP A 346 7.09 -24.20 -22.35
N GLY A 347 8.17 -23.62 -21.81
CA GLY A 347 9.52 -24.16 -21.93
C GLY A 347 10.23 -23.76 -23.22
N ASP A 348 9.70 -22.78 -23.94
CA ASP A 348 10.30 -22.17 -25.15
C ASP A 348 11.23 -21.03 -24.72
N ARG A 349 12.51 -21.32 -24.50
CA ARG A 349 13.44 -20.34 -23.95
C ARG A 349 14.16 -19.51 -25.00
N ASP A 350 14.31 -20.03 -26.21
CA ASP A 350 14.91 -19.26 -27.29
C ASP A 350 13.89 -18.45 -28.11
N GLY A 351 12.60 -18.76 -27.96
CA GLY A 351 11.49 -18.00 -28.54
C GLY A 351 11.16 -18.37 -29.98
N ASP A 352 11.57 -19.55 -30.42
CA ASP A 352 11.32 -20.05 -31.78
C ASP A 352 9.93 -20.75 -31.89
N GLY A 353 9.22 -20.92 -30.79
CA GLY A 353 7.92 -21.59 -30.73
C GLY A 353 8.00 -23.08 -30.45
N VAL A 354 9.18 -23.63 -30.20
CA VAL A 354 9.39 -25.06 -29.90
C VAL A 354 9.99 -25.17 -28.49
N PRO A 355 9.38 -25.96 -27.58
CA PRO A 355 9.97 -26.14 -26.22
C PRO A 355 11.39 -26.74 -26.32
N ASP A 356 12.36 -26.04 -25.75
CA ASP A 356 13.77 -26.40 -25.66
C ASP A 356 14.25 -26.63 -24.22
N ALA A 357 13.42 -26.37 -23.24
CA ALA A 357 13.67 -26.54 -21.81
C ALA A 357 12.43 -27.07 -21.05
N PRO A 358 12.58 -27.52 -19.79
CA PRO A 358 11.43 -27.87 -18.96
C PRO A 358 10.51 -26.67 -18.75
N PRO A 359 9.18 -26.85 -18.92
CA PRO A 359 8.22 -25.78 -18.66
C PRO A 359 8.22 -25.41 -17.17
N VAL A 360 7.97 -24.13 -16.89
CA VAL A 360 7.94 -23.60 -15.51
C VAL A 360 6.62 -22.92 -15.20
N ASN A 361 6.23 -22.88 -13.92
CA ASN A 361 5.11 -22.05 -13.50
C ASN A 361 5.50 -20.58 -13.51
N VAL A 362 4.72 -19.78 -14.23
CA VAL A 362 4.78 -18.33 -14.29
C VAL A 362 3.58 -17.78 -13.54
N VAL A 363 3.82 -17.03 -12.48
CA VAL A 363 2.75 -16.38 -11.70
C VAL A 363 2.77 -14.88 -11.94
N VAL A 364 1.62 -14.32 -12.32
CA VAL A 364 1.45 -12.91 -12.60
C VAL A 364 0.57 -12.28 -11.54
N LEU A 365 1.08 -11.27 -10.83
CA LEU A 365 0.32 -10.47 -9.87
C LEU A 365 -0.14 -9.18 -10.54
N VAL A 366 -1.45 -8.95 -10.56
CA VAL A 366 -2.07 -7.77 -11.16
C VAL A 366 -2.95 -7.03 -10.14
N PRO A 367 -3.04 -5.68 -10.20
CA PRO A 367 -3.79 -4.89 -9.22
C PRO A 367 -5.32 -4.94 -9.42
N SER A 368 -5.82 -5.38 -10.58
CA SER A 368 -7.25 -5.33 -10.88
C SER A 368 -7.66 -6.39 -11.93
N THR A 369 -8.97 -6.67 -12.01
CA THR A 369 -9.55 -7.53 -13.07
C THR A 369 -9.29 -6.96 -14.47
N ARG A 370 -9.23 -5.64 -14.61
CA ARG A 370 -8.91 -5.00 -15.88
C ARG A 370 -7.47 -5.28 -16.31
N ALA A 371 -6.51 -5.15 -15.40
CA ALA A 371 -5.11 -5.50 -15.67
C ALA A 371 -4.98 -6.98 -16.04
N ALA A 372 -5.77 -7.87 -15.38
CA ALA A 372 -5.81 -9.28 -15.74
C ALA A 372 -6.31 -9.54 -17.18
N ALA A 373 -7.16 -8.65 -17.72
CA ALA A 373 -7.66 -8.81 -19.08
C ALA A 373 -6.56 -8.74 -20.15
N ALA A 374 -5.48 -7.98 -19.92
CA ALA A 374 -4.31 -7.93 -20.81
C ALA A 374 -3.54 -9.26 -20.84
N TRP A 375 -3.69 -10.09 -19.83
CA TRP A 375 -3.08 -11.41 -19.73
C TRP A 375 -3.98 -12.54 -20.23
N ALA A 376 -5.26 -12.29 -20.48
CA ALA A 376 -6.22 -13.30 -20.92
C ALA A 376 -5.78 -14.12 -22.14
N PRO A 377 -5.08 -13.55 -23.16
CA PRO A 377 -4.58 -14.31 -24.29
C PRO A 377 -3.45 -15.31 -23.94
N TYR A 378 -2.78 -15.10 -22.80
CA TYR A 378 -1.58 -15.82 -22.40
C TYR A 378 -1.81 -16.77 -21.22
N ALA A 379 -2.85 -16.50 -20.41
CA ALA A 379 -3.07 -17.18 -19.13
C ALA A 379 -3.76 -18.55 -19.28
N ASP A 380 -3.23 -19.57 -18.63
CA ASP A 380 -3.92 -20.86 -18.44
C ASP A 380 -5.00 -20.77 -17.37
N ARG A 381 -4.79 -19.92 -16.35
CA ARG A 381 -5.72 -19.67 -15.24
C ARG A 381 -5.71 -18.20 -14.82
N VAL A 382 -6.88 -17.71 -14.40
CA VAL A 382 -7.03 -16.41 -13.74
C VAL A 382 -7.78 -16.64 -12.43
N HIS A 383 -7.14 -16.33 -11.30
CA HIS A 383 -7.71 -16.51 -9.98
C HIS A 383 -8.03 -15.16 -9.32
N HIS A 384 -9.24 -15.07 -8.81
CA HIS A 384 -9.67 -14.01 -7.92
C HIS A 384 -9.55 -14.47 -6.46
N VAL A 385 -9.71 -13.56 -5.50
CA VAL A 385 -9.56 -13.83 -4.06
C VAL A 385 -10.33 -15.07 -3.59
N ARG A 386 -11.51 -15.36 -4.17
CA ARG A 386 -12.36 -16.51 -3.78
C ARG A 386 -11.78 -17.86 -4.20
N ASP A 387 -11.03 -17.90 -5.30
CA ASP A 387 -10.54 -19.15 -5.92
C ASP A 387 -9.05 -19.37 -5.66
N LEU A 388 -8.44 -18.46 -4.91
CA LEU A 388 -6.99 -18.39 -4.74
C LEU A 388 -6.41 -19.64 -4.04
N GLU A 389 -7.07 -20.15 -3.00
CA GLU A 389 -6.60 -21.31 -2.23
C GLU A 389 -6.48 -22.54 -3.13
N ALA A 390 -7.46 -22.76 -4.00
CA ALA A 390 -7.44 -23.85 -4.97
C ALA A 390 -6.32 -23.68 -6.00
N GLY A 391 -6.14 -22.47 -6.55
CA GLY A 391 -5.08 -22.17 -7.51
C GLY A 391 -3.67 -22.33 -6.92
N VAL A 392 -3.45 -21.91 -5.68
CA VAL A 392 -2.19 -22.15 -4.96
C VAL A 392 -1.94 -23.64 -4.74
N ALA A 393 -2.97 -24.41 -4.42
CA ALA A 393 -2.86 -25.85 -4.25
C ALA A 393 -2.50 -26.54 -5.58
N GLU A 394 -3.08 -26.11 -6.72
CA GLU A 394 -2.72 -26.61 -8.05
C GLU A 394 -1.24 -26.35 -8.38
N LEU A 395 -0.77 -25.11 -8.18
CA LEU A 395 0.62 -24.73 -8.42
C LEU A 395 1.61 -25.55 -7.57
N LYS A 396 1.27 -25.84 -6.31
CA LYS A 396 2.10 -26.65 -5.42
C LYS A 396 2.07 -28.16 -5.78
N ALA A 397 1.02 -28.60 -6.45
CA ALA A 397 0.90 -29.98 -6.89
C ALA A 397 1.69 -30.30 -8.16
N GLY A 398 1.99 -29.30 -9.01
CA GLY A 398 2.75 -29.50 -10.22
C GLY A 398 2.72 -28.32 -11.18
N HIS A 399 3.10 -28.57 -12.43
CA HIS A 399 3.10 -27.55 -13.49
C HIS A 399 1.66 -27.23 -13.93
N VAL A 400 1.32 -25.94 -13.94
CA VAL A 400 0.02 -25.40 -14.40
C VAL A 400 0.22 -24.52 -15.64
N GLY A 401 1.37 -23.84 -15.76
CA GLY A 401 1.68 -22.89 -16.81
C GLY A 401 1.68 -21.44 -16.33
N LEU A 402 1.01 -20.54 -17.06
CA LEU A 402 0.89 -19.12 -16.72
C LEU A 402 -0.41 -18.86 -15.93
N VAL A 403 -0.25 -18.42 -14.68
CA VAL A 403 -1.37 -18.20 -13.74
C VAL A 403 -1.41 -16.74 -13.31
N VAL A 404 -2.54 -16.08 -13.54
CA VAL A 404 -2.78 -14.68 -13.12
C VAL A 404 -3.53 -14.64 -11.80
N MET A 405 -3.04 -13.87 -10.84
CA MET A 405 -3.67 -13.64 -9.53
C MET A 405 -4.05 -12.17 -9.38
N VAL A 406 -5.34 -11.91 -9.19
CA VAL A 406 -5.88 -10.56 -9.12
C VAL A 406 -5.84 -10.03 -7.68
N ASN A 407 -5.19 -8.88 -7.51
CA ASN A 407 -5.15 -8.12 -6.25
C ASN A 407 -4.67 -8.94 -5.04
N LYS A 408 -3.58 -9.70 -5.21
CA LYS A 408 -3.04 -10.57 -4.17
C LYS A 408 -1.50 -10.50 -4.09
N TYR A 409 -1.01 -9.37 -3.61
CA TYR A 409 0.42 -9.12 -3.34
C TYR A 409 0.86 -9.66 -1.97
N ASP A 410 -0.07 -10.04 -1.10
CA ASP A 410 0.16 -10.57 0.24
C ASP A 410 -0.53 -11.93 0.47
N GLY A 411 -0.11 -12.67 1.50
CA GLY A 411 -0.77 -13.89 1.98
C GLY A 411 -0.73 -15.12 1.05
N VAL A 412 0.02 -15.09 -0.05
CA VAL A 412 0.24 -16.24 -0.95
C VAL A 412 1.66 -16.75 -0.79
N ASP A 413 1.80 -18.06 -0.72
CA ASP A 413 3.08 -18.76 -0.58
C ASP A 413 3.28 -19.75 -1.71
N LEU A 414 4.28 -19.51 -2.56
CA LEU A 414 4.55 -20.23 -3.80
C LEU A 414 5.99 -20.76 -3.84
N PRO A 415 6.35 -21.74 -2.99
CA PRO A 415 7.70 -22.25 -2.89
C PRO A 415 8.12 -23.07 -4.11
N GLY A 416 9.38 -23.00 -4.47
CA GLY A 416 10.01 -23.88 -5.43
C GLY A 416 9.33 -23.83 -6.81
N ASP A 417 9.00 -25.00 -7.32
CA ASP A 417 8.39 -25.13 -8.67
C ASP A 417 6.96 -24.55 -8.76
N ALA A 418 6.35 -24.15 -7.66
CA ALA A 418 5.07 -23.43 -7.69
C ALA A 418 5.18 -22.05 -8.35
N CYS A 419 6.39 -21.41 -8.32
CA CYS A 419 6.62 -20.13 -8.99
C CYS A 419 8.12 -19.94 -9.30
N ARG A 420 8.55 -20.27 -10.51
CA ARG A 420 9.92 -20.02 -10.97
C ARG A 420 10.09 -18.66 -11.63
N VAL A 421 9.01 -18.14 -12.20
CA VAL A 421 8.96 -16.78 -12.76
C VAL A 421 7.77 -16.06 -12.13
N LEU A 422 8.05 -14.96 -11.48
CA LEU A 422 7.06 -14.07 -10.89
C LEU A 422 7.00 -12.76 -11.68
N VAL A 423 5.84 -12.39 -12.15
CA VAL A 423 5.62 -11.13 -12.85
C VAL A 423 4.78 -10.22 -11.98
N LEU A 424 5.26 -9.02 -11.67
CA LEU A 424 4.46 -7.95 -11.11
C LEU A 424 4.06 -7.02 -12.26
N ASP A 425 2.76 -6.91 -12.54
CA ASP A 425 2.22 -6.01 -13.56
C ASP A 425 1.34 -4.94 -12.89
N GLY A 426 1.96 -3.88 -12.44
CA GLY A 426 1.38 -2.73 -11.76
C GLY A 426 1.58 -2.72 -10.24
N VAL A 427 1.41 -1.54 -9.66
CA VAL A 427 1.54 -1.29 -8.21
C VAL A 427 0.23 -1.59 -7.49
N PRO A 428 0.25 -2.26 -6.31
CA PRO A 428 -0.95 -2.45 -5.50
C PRO A 428 -1.58 -1.12 -5.11
N ARG A 429 -2.91 -1.01 -5.26
CA ARG A 429 -3.65 0.23 -5.00
C ARG A 429 -4.38 0.20 -3.66
N PRO A 430 -4.67 1.39 -3.10
CA PRO A 430 -5.58 1.51 -1.97
C PRO A 430 -6.96 0.95 -2.30
N MET A 431 -7.51 0.11 -1.43
CA MET A 431 -8.78 -0.60 -1.69
C MET A 431 -9.99 0.05 -1.03
N ASP A 432 -9.82 0.51 0.21
CA ASP A 432 -10.92 1.11 0.97
C ASP A 432 -10.94 2.64 0.89
N ALA A 433 -12.04 3.24 1.33
CA ALA A 433 -12.25 4.68 1.26
C ALA A 433 -11.25 5.46 2.12
N THR A 434 -10.92 4.93 3.29
CA THR A 434 -9.96 5.55 4.21
C THR A 434 -8.56 5.50 3.64
N GLU A 435 -8.11 4.35 3.11
CA GLU A 435 -6.81 4.24 2.45
C GLU A 435 -6.70 5.18 1.23
N ARG A 436 -7.76 5.28 0.41
CA ARG A 436 -7.77 6.20 -0.76
C ARG A 436 -7.62 7.66 -0.32
N ARG A 437 -8.31 8.04 0.75
CA ARG A 437 -8.16 9.38 1.31
C ARG A 437 -6.75 9.60 1.86
N GLU A 438 -6.21 8.65 2.62
CA GLU A 438 -4.85 8.75 3.15
C GLU A 438 -3.81 8.86 2.03
N ALA A 439 -3.95 8.09 0.97
CA ALA A 439 -3.08 8.16 -0.20
C ALA A 439 -3.14 9.55 -0.87
N ALA A 440 -4.33 10.15 -0.98
CA ALA A 440 -4.48 11.51 -1.51
C ALA A 440 -3.83 12.55 -0.58
N VAL A 441 -4.09 12.47 0.73
CA VAL A 441 -3.55 13.40 1.74
C VAL A 441 -2.03 13.30 1.86
N LEU A 442 -1.47 12.10 1.73
CA LEU A 442 -0.03 11.84 1.81
C LEU A 442 0.65 11.81 0.44
N SER A 443 -0.04 12.20 -0.63
CA SER A 443 0.52 12.21 -1.98
C SER A 443 1.84 13.00 -2.03
N GLY A 444 2.87 12.38 -2.62
CA GLY A 444 4.22 12.94 -2.69
C GLY A 444 5.04 12.84 -1.40
N SER A 445 4.48 12.32 -0.30
CA SER A 445 5.22 12.19 0.96
C SER A 445 6.13 10.95 0.97
N PRO A 446 7.27 11.02 1.69
CA PRO A 446 8.13 9.85 1.94
C PRO A 446 7.39 8.69 2.63
N THR A 447 6.37 9.00 3.42
CA THR A 447 5.55 8.01 4.13
C THR A 447 4.73 7.15 3.17
N LEU A 448 4.05 7.78 2.21
CA LEU A 448 3.28 7.04 1.20
C LEU A 448 4.21 6.22 0.32
N LEU A 449 5.33 6.80 -0.10
CA LEU A 449 6.33 6.13 -0.91
C LEU A 449 6.88 4.88 -0.21
N ALA A 450 7.22 4.97 1.08
CA ALA A 450 7.69 3.84 1.86
C ALA A 450 6.66 2.70 1.92
N ARG A 451 5.36 3.03 2.10
CA ARG A 451 4.27 2.05 2.07
C ARG A 451 4.13 1.37 0.71
N GLN A 452 4.27 2.12 -0.38
CA GLN A 452 4.22 1.56 -1.75
C GLN A 452 5.39 0.61 -2.01
N ILE A 453 6.62 1.02 -1.69
CA ILE A 453 7.81 0.19 -1.84
C ILE A 453 7.70 -1.09 -1.01
N GLN A 454 7.19 -1.01 0.21
CA GLN A 454 6.96 -2.19 1.05
C GLN A 454 5.98 -3.18 0.40
N ARG A 455 4.87 -2.70 -0.19
CA ARG A 455 3.92 -3.56 -0.91
C ARG A 455 4.54 -4.22 -2.14
N ILE A 456 5.36 -3.48 -2.90
CA ILE A 456 6.12 -4.02 -4.04
C ILE A 456 7.09 -5.11 -3.55
N GLU A 457 7.84 -4.85 -2.49
CA GLU A 457 8.78 -5.82 -1.91
C GLU A 457 8.10 -7.09 -1.42
N GLN A 458 6.93 -6.97 -0.81
CA GLN A 458 6.11 -8.12 -0.41
C GLN A 458 5.67 -8.95 -1.61
N GLY A 459 5.23 -8.28 -2.70
CA GLY A 459 4.93 -8.95 -3.96
C GLY A 459 6.15 -9.72 -4.49
N MET A 460 7.31 -9.08 -4.57
CA MET A 460 8.56 -9.72 -5.03
C MET A 460 9.00 -10.90 -4.15
N GLY A 461 8.59 -10.93 -2.89
CA GLY A 461 8.95 -11.97 -1.93
C GLY A 461 8.17 -13.28 -2.05
N ARG A 462 7.23 -13.40 -3.00
CA ARG A 462 6.33 -14.57 -3.06
C ARG A 462 6.92 -15.82 -3.69
N GLY A 463 7.87 -15.64 -4.60
CA GLY A 463 8.49 -16.72 -5.37
C GLY A 463 9.68 -17.42 -4.71
N VAL A 464 10.09 -17.02 -3.49
CA VAL A 464 11.27 -17.58 -2.82
C VAL A 464 10.98 -17.81 -1.34
N ARG A 465 11.31 -19.02 -0.84
CA ARG A 465 10.97 -19.44 0.52
C ARG A 465 12.14 -19.88 1.39
N ASP A 466 13.24 -20.30 0.84
CA ASP A 466 14.43 -20.68 1.59
C ASP A 466 15.71 -20.39 0.79
N SER A 467 16.87 -20.65 1.41
CA SER A 467 18.19 -20.36 0.82
C SER A 467 18.53 -21.20 -0.40
N GLU A 468 17.82 -22.29 -0.64
CA GLU A 468 18.01 -23.15 -1.81
C GLU A 468 17.03 -22.86 -2.94
N ASP A 469 16.04 -22.01 -2.66
CA ASP A 469 15.02 -21.63 -3.64
C ASP A 469 15.52 -20.51 -4.57
N HIS A 470 14.91 -20.41 -5.75
CA HIS A 470 15.26 -19.39 -6.74
C HIS A 470 14.04 -18.99 -7.57
N CYS A 471 14.02 -17.72 -8.00
CA CYS A 471 12.95 -17.17 -8.80
C CYS A 471 13.45 -15.99 -9.63
N VAL A 472 12.95 -15.85 -10.85
CA VAL A 472 13.06 -14.63 -11.65
C VAL A 472 11.85 -13.74 -11.35
N VAL A 473 12.09 -12.46 -11.05
CA VAL A 473 11.05 -11.46 -10.84
C VAL A 473 11.10 -10.45 -11.98
N LEU A 474 10.03 -10.37 -12.76
CA LEU A 474 9.87 -9.37 -13.83
C LEU A 474 8.93 -8.26 -13.37
N LEU A 475 9.39 -7.03 -13.45
CA LEU A 475 8.64 -5.84 -13.10
C LEU A 475 8.16 -5.13 -14.35
N LEU A 476 6.85 -5.17 -14.62
CA LEU A 476 6.23 -4.53 -15.78
C LEU A 476 5.73 -3.13 -15.42
N GLY A 477 5.83 -2.25 -16.39
CA GLY A 477 5.42 -0.87 -16.20
C GLY A 477 6.53 0.04 -15.69
N SER A 478 6.41 1.33 -16.04
CA SER A 478 7.44 2.32 -15.72
C SER A 478 7.49 2.66 -14.23
N ASP A 479 6.36 2.59 -13.53
CA ASP A 479 6.23 2.83 -12.10
C ASP A 479 6.99 1.79 -11.26
N LEU A 480 6.88 0.49 -11.61
CA LEU A 480 7.66 -0.56 -10.95
C LEU A 480 9.15 -0.48 -11.29
N ALA A 481 9.49 -0.06 -12.51
CA ALA A 481 10.88 0.17 -12.91
C ALA A 481 11.53 1.31 -12.09
N VAL A 482 10.79 2.39 -11.81
CA VAL A 482 11.26 3.50 -10.95
C VAL A 482 11.63 2.98 -9.57
N ALA A 483 10.85 2.05 -8.98
CA ALA A 483 11.13 1.49 -7.65
C ALA A 483 12.51 0.82 -7.54
N THR A 484 13.04 0.29 -8.65
CA THR A 484 14.36 -0.37 -8.69
C THR A 484 15.49 0.52 -9.21
N HIS A 485 15.18 1.60 -9.93
CA HIS A 485 16.18 2.50 -10.53
C HIS A 485 16.38 3.79 -9.73
N ASP A 486 15.34 4.38 -9.17
CA ASP A 486 15.48 5.58 -8.35
C ASP A 486 16.21 5.27 -7.02
N GLN A 487 17.26 6.03 -6.72
CA GLN A 487 18.09 5.81 -5.54
C GLN A 487 17.30 5.99 -4.22
N ARG A 488 16.35 6.95 -4.17
CA ARG A 488 15.54 7.23 -2.98
C ARG A 488 14.61 6.06 -2.71
N GLN A 489 13.99 5.51 -3.76
CA GLN A 489 13.07 4.37 -3.64
C GLN A 489 13.80 3.08 -3.29
N ARG A 490 14.95 2.81 -3.92
CA ARG A 490 15.80 1.65 -3.56
C ARG A 490 16.25 1.67 -2.11
N ALA A 491 16.56 2.85 -1.58
CA ALA A 491 16.97 3.00 -0.18
C ALA A 491 15.89 2.54 0.81
N LEU A 492 14.62 2.48 0.39
CA LEU A 492 13.49 2.02 1.20
C LEU A 492 13.30 0.50 1.17
N LEU A 493 13.93 -0.22 0.25
CA LEU A 493 13.94 -1.69 0.22
C LEU A 493 14.73 -2.26 1.40
N SER A 494 14.37 -3.45 1.84
CA SER A 494 15.15 -4.18 2.84
C SER A 494 16.59 -4.42 2.35
N PRO A 495 17.58 -4.56 3.24
CA PRO A 495 18.97 -4.73 2.85
C PRO A 495 19.19 -5.90 1.88
N ALA A 496 18.53 -7.03 2.10
CA ALA A 496 18.68 -8.22 1.26
C ALA A 496 18.03 -8.02 -0.13
N THR A 497 16.81 -7.45 -0.20
CA THR A 497 16.16 -7.15 -1.48
C THR A 497 16.96 -6.10 -2.26
N ARG A 498 17.48 -5.07 -1.57
CA ARG A 498 18.33 -4.05 -2.20
C ARG A 498 19.58 -4.66 -2.84
N ALA A 499 20.28 -5.55 -2.13
CA ALA A 499 21.45 -6.23 -2.67
C ALA A 499 21.11 -7.07 -3.93
N GLN A 500 19.97 -7.75 -3.93
CA GLN A 500 19.53 -8.50 -5.11
C GLN A 500 19.14 -7.58 -6.28
N VAL A 501 18.52 -6.44 -6.01
CA VAL A 501 18.25 -5.41 -7.02
C VAL A 501 19.54 -4.83 -7.59
N GLU A 502 20.53 -4.53 -6.74
CA GLU A 502 21.84 -4.01 -7.18
C GLU A 502 22.56 -5.03 -8.05
N LEU A 503 22.64 -6.30 -7.65
CA LEU A 503 23.19 -7.38 -8.48
C LEU A 503 22.46 -7.51 -9.82
N SER A 504 21.14 -7.43 -9.80
CA SER A 504 20.33 -7.53 -11.03
C SER A 504 20.55 -6.32 -11.94
N ARG A 505 20.84 -5.15 -11.38
CA ARG A 505 21.22 -3.96 -12.15
C ARG A 505 22.57 -4.11 -12.84
N ASP A 506 23.57 -4.69 -12.16
CA ASP A 506 24.86 -4.97 -12.78
C ASP A 506 24.69 -5.88 -14.03
N ILE A 507 23.78 -6.87 -13.95
CA ILE A 507 23.40 -7.70 -15.10
C ILE A 507 22.66 -6.86 -16.14
N ALA A 508 21.72 -6.03 -15.71
CA ALA A 508 20.97 -5.14 -16.57
C ALA A 508 21.86 -4.20 -17.37
N ASP A 509 22.89 -3.64 -16.74
CA ASP A 509 23.87 -2.74 -17.38
C ASP A 509 24.69 -3.48 -18.47
N LEU A 510 24.95 -4.78 -18.29
CA LEU A 510 25.64 -5.60 -19.28
C LEU A 510 24.81 -5.86 -20.54
N ILE A 511 23.48 -5.89 -20.43
CA ILE A 511 22.54 -6.17 -21.52
C ILE A 511 21.73 -4.93 -21.93
N GLN A 512 22.17 -3.75 -21.48
CA GLN A 512 21.45 -2.49 -21.74
C GLN A 512 21.40 -2.17 -23.23
N GLY A 513 20.19 -1.89 -23.73
CA GLY A 513 19.96 -1.60 -25.15
C GLY A 513 19.88 -2.82 -26.06
N GLU A 514 20.14 -4.04 -25.53
CA GLU A 514 19.99 -5.28 -26.27
C GLU A 514 18.52 -5.76 -26.31
N GLY A 515 18.24 -6.73 -27.18
CA GLY A 515 16.90 -7.26 -27.39
C GLY A 515 16.45 -8.31 -26.38
N LEU A 516 15.33 -8.97 -26.69
CA LEU A 516 14.74 -10.03 -25.87
C LEU A 516 15.68 -11.23 -25.66
N ASP A 517 16.56 -11.53 -26.60
CA ASP A 517 17.45 -12.71 -26.52
C ASP A 517 18.46 -12.60 -25.39
N SER A 518 19.01 -11.40 -25.14
CA SER A 518 19.89 -11.15 -24.00
C SER A 518 19.12 -11.22 -22.68
N LEU A 519 17.87 -10.74 -22.65
CA LEU A 519 16.99 -10.90 -21.49
C LEU A 519 16.67 -12.39 -21.24
N ARG A 520 16.37 -13.18 -22.29
CA ARG A 520 16.17 -14.64 -22.19
C ARG A 520 17.40 -15.35 -21.62
N SER A 521 18.59 -14.98 -22.12
CA SER A 521 19.84 -15.55 -21.64
C SER A 521 20.07 -15.28 -20.14
N ALA A 522 19.81 -14.05 -19.67
CA ALA A 522 19.91 -13.71 -18.25
C ALA A 522 18.90 -14.51 -17.41
N ILE A 523 17.63 -14.57 -17.84
CA ILE A 523 16.59 -15.36 -17.18
C ILE A 523 17.00 -16.84 -17.13
N GLY A 524 17.48 -17.40 -18.23
CA GLY A 524 17.96 -18.78 -18.33
C GLY A 524 19.05 -19.09 -17.30
N ALA A 525 20.02 -18.18 -17.11
CA ALA A 525 21.09 -18.36 -16.13
C ALA A 525 20.53 -18.51 -14.69
N CYS A 526 19.46 -17.80 -14.35
CA CYS A 526 18.81 -17.96 -13.04
C CYS A 526 18.04 -19.28 -12.95
N LEU A 527 17.20 -19.59 -13.96
CA LEU A 527 16.34 -20.78 -13.96
C LEU A 527 17.15 -22.09 -13.98
N ASP A 528 18.25 -22.12 -14.72
CA ASP A 528 19.14 -23.28 -14.86
C ASP A 528 20.18 -23.35 -13.75
N ARG A 529 20.15 -22.41 -12.78
CA ARG A 529 21.10 -22.38 -11.67
C ARG A 529 22.55 -22.31 -12.15
N ASP A 530 22.84 -21.46 -13.14
CA ASP A 530 24.23 -21.29 -13.63
C ASP A 530 25.17 -21.05 -12.44
N PRO A 531 26.28 -21.80 -12.35
CA PRO A 531 27.21 -21.71 -11.20
C PRO A 531 27.75 -20.30 -10.97
N GLN A 532 27.94 -19.49 -12.02
CA GLN A 532 28.46 -18.13 -11.91
C GLN A 532 27.40 -17.20 -11.35
N TRP A 533 26.14 -17.34 -11.81
CA TRP A 533 24.99 -16.61 -11.23
C TRP A 533 24.82 -16.96 -9.76
N VAL A 534 24.76 -18.25 -9.40
CA VAL A 534 24.60 -18.69 -8.01
C VAL A 534 25.72 -18.16 -7.13
N ALA A 535 26.97 -18.20 -7.61
CA ALA A 535 28.11 -17.66 -6.85
C ALA A 535 28.02 -16.14 -6.67
N ALA A 536 27.56 -15.39 -7.70
CA ALA A 536 27.35 -13.95 -7.61
C ALA A 536 26.23 -13.59 -6.62
N SER A 537 25.07 -14.27 -6.71
CA SER A 537 23.94 -14.07 -5.80
C SER A 537 24.31 -14.36 -4.33
N ARG A 538 24.94 -15.50 -4.07
CA ARG A 538 25.39 -15.86 -2.72
C ARG A 538 26.43 -14.87 -2.17
N ARG A 539 27.32 -14.36 -3.01
CA ARG A 539 28.29 -13.33 -2.61
C ARG A 539 27.57 -12.02 -2.26
N ALA A 540 26.62 -11.60 -3.08
CA ALA A 540 25.85 -10.38 -2.83
C ALA A 540 25.09 -10.43 -1.50
N LEU A 541 24.61 -11.61 -1.09
CA LEU A 541 23.86 -11.80 0.16
C LEU A 541 24.74 -12.10 1.39
N ALA A 542 25.97 -12.62 1.20
CA ALA A 542 26.82 -13.11 2.29
C ALA A 542 27.22 -12.03 3.31
N GLU A 543 27.36 -10.78 2.87
CA GLU A 543 27.78 -9.65 3.72
C GLU A 543 26.60 -8.85 4.26
N ILE A 544 25.37 -9.19 3.83
CA ILE A 544 24.17 -8.46 4.21
C ILE A 544 23.79 -8.80 5.64
N ARG A 545 23.55 -7.77 6.43
CA ARG A 545 23.05 -7.85 7.80
C ARG A 545 21.67 -7.22 7.90
N TYR A 546 20.89 -7.71 8.82
CA TYR A 546 19.64 -7.03 9.20
C TYR A 546 19.95 -5.66 9.80
N ALA A 547 19.01 -4.73 9.70
CA ALA A 547 19.13 -3.46 10.40
C ALA A 547 19.16 -3.69 11.92
N ASP A 548 20.09 -3.02 12.60
CA ASP A 548 20.28 -3.15 14.04
C ASP A 548 19.13 -2.55 14.87
N SER A 549 18.31 -1.70 14.24
CA SER A 549 17.18 -1.04 14.89
C SER A 549 15.92 -1.12 14.02
N GLY A 550 14.76 -1.19 14.70
CA GLY A 550 13.46 -0.99 14.09
C GLY A 550 13.20 0.49 13.79
N VAL A 551 12.35 0.75 12.82
CA VAL A 551 11.94 2.11 12.43
C VAL A 551 10.64 2.46 13.16
N VAL A 552 10.71 3.29 14.19
CA VAL A 552 9.54 3.84 14.90
C VAL A 552 9.60 5.35 14.81
N ARG A 553 8.63 5.93 14.15
CA ARG A 553 8.53 7.36 13.92
C ARG A 553 8.01 8.08 15.17
N PRO A 554 8.61 9.22 15.57
CA PRO A 554 8.18 9.97 16.74
C PRO A 554 6.71 10.39 16.70
N GLU A 555 6.21 10.77 15.50
CA GLU A 555 4.82 11.16 15.29
C GLU A 555 3.84 10.01 15.54
N ALA A 556 4.18 8.77 15.25
CA ALA A 556 3.35 7.60 15.54
C ALA A 556 3.22 7.37 17.05
N VAL A 557 4.32 7.47 17.80
CA VAL A 557 4.32 7.39 19.27
C VAL A 557 3.44 8.48 19.86
N THR A 558 3.59 9.70 19.36
CA THR A 558 2.80 10.85 19.81
C THR A 558 1.31 10.69 19.47
N SER A 559 0.99 10.20 18.27
CA SER A 559 -0.40 9.93 17.85
C SER A 559 -1.05 8.87 18.74
N ARG A 560 -0.33 7.80 19.11
CA ARG A 560 -0.80 6.78 20.03
C ARG A 560 -1.10 7.36 21.41
N GLN A 561 -0.14 8.11 22.00
CA GLN A 561 -0.32 8.76 23.29
C GLN A 561 -1.49 9.73 23.29
N ALA A 562 -1.65 10.53 22.24
CA ALA A 562 -2.76 11.47 22.11
C ALA A 562 -4.11 10.74 22.01
N PHE A 563 -4.17 9.65 21.25
CA PHE A 563 -5.38 8.84 21.15
C PHE A 563 -5.79 8.25 22.51
N ASP A 564 -4.85 7.68 23.27
CA ASP A 564 -5.14 7.08 24.58
C ASP A 564 -5.63 8.13 25.59
N LEU A 565 -5.04 9.34 25.55
CA LEU A 565 -5.51 10.47 26.35
C LEU A 565 -6.93 10.87 25.95
N ALA A 566 -7.22 11.00 24.65
CA ALA A 566 -8.53 11.36 24.16
C ALA A 566 -9.59 10.29 24.46
N ALA A 567 -9.26 9.01 24.33
CA ALA A 567 -10.15 7.89 24.65
C ALA A 567 -10.57 7.86 26.13
N THR A 568 -9.75 8.44 27.02
CA THR A 568 -10.07 8.62 28.45
C THR A 568 -10.68 9.96 28.77
N GLY A 569 -11.12 10.76 27.80
CA GLY A 569 -11.76 12.06 27.99
C GLY A 569 -10.79 13.24 28.20
N ARG A 570 -9.49 13.04 28.01
CA ARG A 570 -8.43 14.05 28.20
C ARG A 570 -8.05 14.74 26.88
N GLN A 571 -9.04 15.31 26.18
CA GLN A 571 -8.85 15.83 24.81
C GLN A 571 -7.87 17.01 24.74
N ARG A 572 -7.83 17.89 25.77
CA ARG A 572 -6.85 18.98 25.83
C ARG A 572 -5.43 18.43 25.90
N ASP A 573 -5.21 17.46 26.78
CA ASP A 573 -3.90 16.82 26.94
C ASP A 573 -3.49 16.07 25.65
N ALA A 574 -4.46 15.46 24.96
CA ALA A 574 -4.23 14.85 23.67
C ALA A 574 -3.78 15.85 22.60
N ALA A 575 -4.46 17.01 22.51
CA ALA A 575 -4.07 18.08 21.59
C ALA A 575 -2.69 18.67 21.93
N ASP A 576 -2.36 18.79 23.21
CA ASP A 576 -1.06 19.29 23.68
C ASP A 576 0.06 18.25 23.41
N ALA A 577 -0.20 16.97 23.59
CA ALA A 577 0.73 15.90 23.24
C ALA A 577 1.11 15.94 21.75
N MET A 578 0.15 16.18 20.84
CA MET A 578 0.38 16.28 19.41
C MET A 578 1.24 17.48 18.99
N GLN A 579 1.42 18.49 19.87
CA GLN A 579 2.15 19.72 19.53
C GLN A 579 3.59 19.44 19.10
N ARG A 580 4.28 18.54 19.80
CA ARG A 580 5.66 18.19 19.49
C ARG A 580 5.78 17.59 18.11
N ALA A 581 4.98 16.58 17.78
CA ALA A 581 4.99 15.94 16.47
C ALA A 581 4.71 16.96 15.35
N THR A 582 3.72 17.87 15.53
CA THR A 582 3.42 18.90 14.54
C THR A 582 4.54 19.95 14.34
N THR A 583 5.51 20.00 15.23
CA THR A 583 6.65 20.94 15.16
C THR A 583 7.89 20.27 14.57
N GLU A 584 8.12 19.00 14.90
CA GLU A 584 9.36 18.25 14.55
C GLU A 584 9.28 17.62 13.16
N VAL A 585 8.09 17.33 12.64
CA VAL A 585 7.92 16.74 11.31
C VAL A 585 8.19 17.78 10.22
N GLU A 586 9.16 17.48 9.36
CA GLU A 586 9.58 18.36 8.25
C GLU A 586 8.64 18.28 7.04
N ASP A 587 8.13 17.08 6.73
CA ASP A 587 7.25 16.87 5.56
C ASP A 587 5.93 17.65 5.70
N PRO A 588 5.62 18.56 4.76
CA PRO A 588 4.44 19.42 4.86
C PRO A 588 3.12 18.62 4.81
N ALA A 589 3.06 17.55 3.99
CA ALA A 589 1.85 16.75 3.84
C ALA A 589 1.53 16.01 5.15
N VAL A 590 2.53 15.36 5.75
CA VAL A 590 2.41 14.67 7.04
C VAL A 590 2.08 15.67 8.15
N ARG A 591 2.77 16.82 8.16
CA ARG A 591 2.55 17.87 9.16
C ARG A 591 1.14 18.46 9.09
N GLY A 592 0.60 18.67 7.88
CA GLY A 592 -0.77 19.13 7.68
C GLY A 592 -1.80 18.10 8.21
N LEU A 593 -1.58 16.80 7.96
CA LEU A 593 -2.42 15.73 8.48
C LEU A 593 -2.39 15.67 10.01
N LEU A 594 -1.21 15.79 10.64
CA LEU A 594 -1.08 15.81 12.10
C LEU A 594 -1.77 17.04 12.73
N LEU A 595 -1.75 18.19 12.05
CA LEU A 595 -2.49 19.38 12.49
C LEU A 595 -4.00 19.19 12.37
N GLU A 596 -4.51 18.52 11.33
CA GLU A 596 -5.93 18.12 11.23
C GLU A 596 -6.32 17.22 12.41
N GLN A 597 -5.52 16.20 12.71
CA GLN A 597 -5.77 15.29 13.83
C GLN A 597 -5.74 16.03 15.18
N ARG A 598 -4.77 16.91 15.38
CA ARG A 598 -4.69 17.76 16.56
C ARG A 598 -5.91 18.68 16.69
N ALA A 599 -6.36 19.27 15.57
CA ALA A 599 -7.56 20.10 15.55
C ALA A 599 -8.81 19.29 15.94
N ALA A 600 -8.92 18.02 15.54
CA ALA A 600 -10.02 17.14 15.92
C ALA A 600 -10.08 16.91 17.43
N TYR A 601 -8.95 16.72 18.10
CA TYR A 601 -8.94 16.63 19.58
C TYR A 601 -9.27 17.99 20.23
N LEU A 602 -8.70 19.07 19.72
CA LEU A 602 -8.92 20.41 20.27
C LEU A 602 -10.37 20.87 20.13
N ASN A 603 -11.10 20.42 19.11
CA ASN A 603 -12.48 20.80 18.86
C ASN A 603 -13.44 20.44 20.00
N HIS A 604 -13.16 19.40 20.77
CA HIS A 604 -13.93 19.05 21.96
C HIS A 604 -13.85 20.11 23.08
N VAL A 605 -12.84 20.99 23.05
CA VAL A 605 -12.50 21.92 24.13
C VAL A 605 -12.59 23.37 23.68
N ASP A 606 -12.09 23.68 22.49
CA ASP A 606 -12.04 25.00 21.88
C ASP A 606 -12.27 24.91 20.36
N PRO A 607 -13.52 24.89 19.90
CA PRO A 607 -13.86 24.81 18.48
C PRO A 607 -13.25 25.93 17.63
N ALA A 608 -13.13 27.14 18.18
CA ALA A 608 -12.57 28.27 17.44
C ALA A 608 -11.05 28.10 17.20
N ALA A 609 -10.32 27.62 18.20
CA ALA A 609 -8.89 27.29 18.05
C ALA A 609 -8.68 26.12 17.10
N ALA A 610 -9.57 25.11 17.13
CA ALA A 610 -9.54 23.98 16.18
C ALA A 610 -9.69 24.45 14.72
N GLN A 611 -10.63 25.38 14.44
CA GLN A 611 -10.81 25.92 13.10
C GLN A 611 -9.58 26.73 12.61
N ARG A 612 -8.97 27.54 13.50
CA ARG A 612 -7.71 28.25 13.17
C ARG A 612 -6.57 27.27 12.88
N MET A 613 -6.49 26.18 13.63
CA MET A 613 -5.48 25.13 13.42
C MET A 613 -5.70 24.41 12.10
N LEU A 614 -6.94 24.12 11.75
CA LEU A 614 -7.30 23.52 10.48
C LEU A 614 -6.97 24.43 9.28
N THR A 615 -7.19 25.75 9.39
CA THR A 615 -6.71 26.70 8.37
C THR A 615 -5.20 26.59 8.16
N ARG A 616 -4.44 26.46 9.25
CA ARG A 616 -2.99 26.29 9.18
C ARG A 616 -2.57 24.92 8.62
N ALA A 617 -3.35 23.87 8.89
CA ALA A 617 -3.14 22.55 8.29
C ALA A 617 -3.30 22.61 6.76
N LEU A 618 -4.32 23.34 6.30
CA LEU A 618 -4.62 23.51 4.87
C LEU A 618 -3.52 24.30 4.11
N GLU A 619 -2.83 25.24 4.77
CA GLU A 619 -1.67 25.94 4.20
C GLU A 619 -0.50 24.98 3.88
N LEU A 620 -0.37 23.90 4.63
CA LEU A 620 0.67 22.88 4.47
C LEU A 620 0.24 21.71 3.60
N ASN A 621 -1.04 21.35 3.66
CA ASN A 621 -1.60 20.22 2.96
C ASN A 621 -3.02 20.51 2.51
N GLN A 622 -3.18 20.71 1.24
CA GLN A 622 -4.46 21.13 0.63
C GLN A 622 -5.51 20.01 0.57
N PHE A 623 -5.14 18.77 0.91
CA PHE A 623 -6.04 17.61 0.94
C PHE A 623 -6.63 17.31 2.32
N VAL A 624 -6.31 18.08 3.35
CA VAL A 624 -6.98 18.01 4.66
C VAL A 624 -8.39 18.58 4.59
N LEU A 625 -9.17 18.43 5.67
CA LEU A 625 -10.51 19.02 5.75
C LEU A 625 -10.47 20.54 5.59
N ARG A 626 -11.47 21.10 4.90
CA ARG A 626 -11.63 22.54 4.73
C ARG A 626 -12.28 23.13 5.98
N PRO A 627 -11.83 24.29 6.46
CA PRO A 627 -12.48 24.98 7.57
C PRO A 627 -13.95 25.29 7.28
N ALA A 628 -14.78 25.38 8.33
CA ALA A 628 -16.21 25.70 8.20
C ALA A 628 -16.49 27.05 7.51
N ALA A 629 -15.55 28.01 7.59
CA ALA A 629 -15.63 29.29 6.91
C ALA A 629 -15.38 29.19 5.38
N GLY A 630 -14.99 28.00 4.86
CA GLY A 630 -14.59 27.81 3.47
C GLY A 630 -13.17 28.31 3.17
N VAL A 631 -12.79 28.24 1.88
CA VAL A 631 -11.46 28.62 1.38
C VAL A 631 -11.62 29.53 0.18
N VAL A 632 -10.85 30.59 0.13
CA VAL A 632 -10.79 31.50 -1.03
C VAL A 632 -9.68 31.06 -1.95
N PRO A 633 -9.91 30.91 -3.26
CA PRO A 633 -8.88 30.57 -4.22
C PRO A 633 -7.71 31.55 -4.22
N ALA A 634 -6.49 31.03 -4.11
CA ALA A 634 -5.28 31.83 -4.25
C ALA A 634 -5.07 32.23 -5.71
N GLN A 635 -4.42 33.39 -5.94
CA GLN A 635 -4.15 33.86 -7.30
C GLN A 635 -3.19 32.91 -8.01
N LEU A 636 -3.61 32.37 -9.16
CA LEU A 636 -2.78 31.54 -10.02
C LEU A 636 -2.03 32.43 -11.01
N ARG A 637 -0.71 32.35 -11.04
CA ARG A 637 0.16 33.12 -11.96
C ARG A 637 0.96 32.16 -12.82
N ALA A 638 1.18 32.54 -14.06
CA ALA A 638 2.09 31.84 -14.95
C ALA A 638 3.55 31.98 -14.48
N ALA A 639 4.36 30.98 -14.79
CA ALA A 639 5.79 31.05 -14.60
C ALA A 639 6.38 32.17 -15.50
N ALA A 640 7.24 33.03 -14.95
CA ALA A 640 7.84 34.11 -15.70
C ALA A 640 8.65 33.62 -16.91
N VAL A 641 9.35 32.49 -16.76
CA VAL A 641 10.07 31.78 -17.84
C VAL A 641 9.71 30.27 -17.70
N GLN A 642 8.96 29.77 -18.67
CA GLN A 642 8.50 28.38 -18.66
C GLN A 642 9.65 27.38 -18.59
N ALA A 643 10.70 27.53 -19.37
CA ALA A 643 11.85 26.65 -19.40
C ALA A 643 12.60 26.59 -18.06
N LYS A 644 12.74 27.74 -17.39
CA LYS A 644 13.34 27.80 -16.06
C LYS A 644 12.52 27.05 -15.02
N ALA A 645 11.21 27.27 -15.01
CA ALA A 645 10.31 26.57 -14.09
C ALA A 645 10.32 25.05 -14.34
N ALA A 646 10.36 24.62 -15.61
CA ALA A 646 10.51 23.20 -15.94
C ALA A 646 11.85 22.65 -15.44
N ALA A 647 12.96 23.32 -15.70
CA ALA A 647 14.29 22.88 -15.27
C ALA A 647 14.39 22.76 -13.74
N GLU A 648 13.88 23.76 -13.01
CA GLU A 648 13.83 23.74 -11.54
C GLU A 648 12.97 22.57 -11.00
N PHE A 649 11.81 22.32 -11.60
CA PHE A 649 10.96 21.20 -11.22
C PHE A 649 11.63 19.85 -11.50
N LEU A 650 12.20 19.67 -12.70
CA LEU A 650 12.86 18.44 -13.09
C LEU A 650 14.10 18.14 -12.24
N ASP A 651 14.87 19.16 -11.84
CA ASP A 651 16.04 19.01 -10.95
C ASP A 651 15.64 18.56 -9.54
N GLN A 652 14.52 19.06 -9.03
CA GLN A 652 13.99 18.63 -7.72
C GLN A 652 13.44 17.21 -7.75
N GLU A 653 12.79 16.83 -8.85
CA GLU A 653 12.09 15.56 -8.97
C GLU A 653 13.04 14.40 -9.30
N TYR A 654 14.07 14.62 -10.16
CA TYR A 654 14.88 13.56 -10.75
C TYR A 654 16.37 13.70 -10.44
N ALA A 655 16.95 12.61 -9.92
CA ALA A 655 18.38 12.56 -9.59
C ALA A 655 19.26 12.35 -10.84
N ASP A 656 18.78 11.59 -11.83
CA ASP A 656 19.50 11.19 -13.03
C ASP A 656 18.58 11.10 -14.26
N GLY A 657 19.18 10.93 -15.45
CA GLY A 657 18.44 10.90 -16.70
C GLY A 657 17.56 9.66 -16.88
N VAL A 658 17.93 8.54 -16.30
CA VAL A 658 17.11 7.31 -16.34
C VAL A 658 15.85 7.50 -15.51
N SER A 659 15.99 8.03 -14.30
CA SER A 659 14.87 8.36 -13.41
C SER A 659 13.93 9.38 -14.06
N LEU A 660 14.45 10.37 -14.79
CA LEU A 660 13.65 11.32 -15.56
C LEU A 660 12.79 10.62 -16.62
N VAL A 661 13.39 9.76 -17.45
CA VAL A 661 12.64 9.08 -18.51
C VAL A 661 11.60 8.13 -17.95
N LEU A 662 11.95 7.32 -16.95
CA LEU A 662 11.04 6.39 -16.31
C LEU A 662 9.90 7.12 -15.57
N GLY A 663 10.21 8.19 -14.84
CA GLY A 663 9.21 8.97 -14.12
C GLY A 663 8.23 9.68 -15.05
N VAL A 664 8.71 10.23 -16.17
CA VAL A 664 7.84 10.82 -17.20
C VAL A 664 6.97 9.74 -17.86
N LYS A 665 7.50 8.55 -18.17
CA LYS A 665 6.70 7.44 -18.69
C LYS A 665 5.62 7.01 -17.68
N ALA A 666 5.99 6.79 -16.43
CA ALA A 666 5.05 6.45 -15.36
C ALA A 666 3.92 7.48 -15.24
N LEU A 667 4.27 8.77 -15.25
CA LEU A 667 3.28 9.86 -15.25
C LEU A 667 2.29 9.76 -16.42
N LEU A 668 2.78 9.50 -17.62
CA LEU A 668 1.96 9.43 -18.82
C LEU A 668 1.08 8.16 -18.88
N ASP A 669 1.51 7.08 -18.25
CA ASP A 669 0.81 5.80 -18.15
C ASP A 669 -0.35 5.85 -17.14
N GLU A 670 -0.40 6.86 -16.26
CA GLU A 670 -1.54 7.09 -15.35
C GLU A 670 -2.82 7.51 -16.09
N VAL A 671 -2.73 8.06 -17.30
CA VAL A 671 -3.89 8.44 -18.09
C VAL A 671 -4.39 7.24 -18.89
N VAL A 672 -5.34 6.53 -18.34
CA VAL A 672 -5.96 5.33 -18.91
C VAL A 672 -7.38 5.64 -19.40
N TRP A 673 -7.70 5.21 -20.61
CA TRP A 673 -9.00 5.43 -21.22
C TRP A 673 -10.01 4.33 -20.87
N GLY A 674 -11.26 4.73 -20.57
CA GLY A 674 -12.36 3.82 -20.27
C GLY A 674 -12.24 3.13 -18.90
N ASP A 675 -11.49 3.71 -17.97
CA ASP A 675 -11.33 3.25 -16.60
C ASP A 675 -11.72 4.35 -15.61
N GLU A 676 -12.95 4.28 -15.10
CA GLU A 676 -13.44 5.26 -14.14
C GLU A 676 -12.66 5.21 -12.81
N GLU A 677 -12.15 4.05 -12.42
CA GLU A 677 -11.37 3.88 -11.19
C GLU A 677 -10.07 4.68 -11.20
N ARG A 678 -9.59 5.07 -12.40
CA ARG A 678 -8.34 5.81 -12.60
C ARG A 678 -8.53 7.28 -12.93
N SER A 679 -9.72 7.82 -12.79
CA SER A 679 -9.96 9.23 -13.10
C SER A 679 -9.16 10.19 -12.22
N ASP A 680 -9.05 9.91 -10.92
CA ASP A 680 -8.30 10.76 -9.98
C ASP A 680 -6.78 10.75 -10.25
N GLU A 681 -6.20 9.59 -10.59
CA GLU A 681 -4.81 9.45 -11.01
C GLU A 681 -4.55 10.18 -12.33
N ALA A 682 -5.46 10.07 -13.30
CA ALA A 682 -5.35 10.79 -14.57
C ALA A 682 -5.38 12.32 -14.36
N GLU A 683 -6.25 12.83 -13.49
CA GLU A 683 -6.31 14.24 -13.12
C GLU A 683 -5.03 14.70 -12.42
N ALA A 684 -4.49 13.88 -11.50
CA ALA A 684 -3.22 14.16 -10.83
C ALA A 684 -2.05 14.16 -11.82
N ALA A 685 -2.05 13.21 -12.76
CA ALA A 685 -1.05 13.13 -13.82
C ALA A 685 -1.07 14.37 -14.73
N TRP A 686 -2.24 14.87 -15.11
CA TRP A 686 -2.38 16.10 -15.89
C TRP A 686 -1.84 17.33 -15.14
N MET A 687 -2.12 17.45 -13.85
CA MET A 687 -1.54 18.52 -13.05
C MET A 687 0.00 18.42 -13.04
N ARG A 688 0.54 17.24 -12.76
CA ARG A 688 2.00 17.03 -12.75
C ARG A 688 2.63 17.23 -14.13
N LEU A 689 1.95 16.86 -15.21
CA LEU A 689 2.41 17.11 -16.57
C LEU A 689 2.61 18.61 -16.81
N GLY A 690 1.67 19.45 -16.36
CA GLY A 690 1.84 20.90 -16.42
C GLY A 690 3.14 21.35 -15.74
N LEU A 691 3.41 20.88 -14.53
CA LEU A 691 4.62 21.20 -13.76
C LEU A 691 5.90 20.71 -14.45
N HIS A 692 5.90 19.50 -15.02
CA HIS A 692 7.06 18.98 -15.80
C HIS A 692 7.40 19.85 -17.01
N LEU A 693 6.38 20.47 -17.59
CA LEU A 693 6.54 21.37 -18.72
C LEU A 693 6.76 22.83 -18.29
N GLY A 694 6.88 23.11 -16.99
CA GLY A 694 7.08 24.47 -16.44
C GLY A 694 5.84 25.35 -16.51
N VAL A 695 4.65 24.76 -16.62
CA VAL A 695 3.37 25.47 -16.56
C VAL A 695 2.84 25.40 -15.13
N THR A 696 2.50 26.54 -14.54
CA THR A 696 1.83 26.54 -13.22
C THR A 696 0.48 25.83 -13.35
N SER A 697 0.31 24.73 -12.63
CA SER A 697 -0.82 23.84 -12.73
C SER A 697 -1.38 23.53 -11.34
N THR A 698 -2.70 23.50 -11.20
CA THR A 698 -3.41 23.18 -9.96
C THR A 698 -4.67 22.35 -10.22
N ARG A 699 -5.22 21.76 -9.17
CA ARG A 699 -6.49 21.03 -9.19
C ARG A 699 -7.53 21.75 -8.32
N PRO A 700 -8.22 22.79 -8.84
CA PRO A 700 -9.15 23.61 -8.04
C PRO A 700 -10.25 22.82 -7.36
N GLU A 701 -10.81 21.83 -8.03
CA GLU A 701 -11.82 20.97 -7.43
C GLU A 701 -11.31 20.28 -6.15
N LYS A 702 -10.12 19.73 -6.18
CA LYS A 702 -9.50 19.10 -4.99
C LYS A 702 -9.13 20.15 -3.92
N LEU A 703 -8.63 21.32 -4.34
CA LEU A 703 -8.19 22.37 -3.43
C LEU A 703 -9.37 23.09 -2.76
N TYR A 704 -10.41 23.40 -3.54
CA TYR A 704 -11.49 24.31 -3.12
C TYR A 704 -12.85 23.62 -3.05
N GLY A 705 -12.98 22.36 -3.49
CA GLY A 705 -14.24 21.61 -3.57
C GLY A 705 -15.13 22.02 -4.74
N THR A 706 -14.68 23.00 -5.54
CA THR A 706 -15.36 23.54 -6.70
C THR A 706 -14.32 23.96 -7.73
N GLY A 707 -14.74 24.09 -8.98
CA GLY A 707 -13.83 24.46 -10.09
C GLY A 707 -13.47 23.26 -10.96
N PRO A 708 -12.57 23.45 -11.93
CA PRO A 708 -12.16 22.41 -12.86
C PRO A 708 -11.30 21.32 -12.21
N ASP A 709 -11.25 20.16 -12.84
CA ASP A 709 -10.34 19.07 -12.48
C ASP A 709 -8.87 19.52 -12.52
N ASN A 710 -8.51 20.32 -13.54
CA ASN A 710 -7.21 20.96 -13.67
C ASN A 710 -7.33 22.41 -14.18
N LEU A 711 -6.44 23.26 -13.68
CA LEU A 711 -6.30 24.65 -14.12
C LEU A 711 -4.83 24.96 -14.37
N TRP A 712 -4.51 25.33 -15.63
CA TRP A 712 -3.14 25.69 -16.05
C TRP A 712 -3.06 27.18 -16.35
N ALA A 713 -2.12 27.90 -15.75
CA ALA A 713 -1.80 29.28 -16.14
C ALA A 713 -0.92 29.31 -17.38
N LEU A 714 -1.53 29.53 -18.55
CA LEU A 714 -0.79 29.61 -19.84
C LEU A 714 -0.06 30.93 -19.99
N SER A 715 -0.59 32.00 -19.40
CA SER A 715 0.01 33.33 -19.20
C SER A 715 -0.74 34.00 -18.04
N ASP A 716 -0.28 35.16 -17.60
CA ASP A 716 -0.96 35.95 -16.55
C ASP A 716 -2.38 36.39 -16.95
N GLU A 717 -2.68 36.40 -18.26
CA GLU A 717 -4.00 36.77 -18.81
C GLU A 717 -4.80 35.60 -19.35
N ARG A 718 -4.29 34.36 -19.28
CA ARG A 718 -4.93 33.21 -19.91
C ARG A 718 -4.76 31.93 -19.13
N HIS A 719 -5.86 31.30 -18.77
CA HIS A 719 -5.90 29.97 -18.19
C HIS A 719 -6.43 28.91 -19.17
N ALA A 720 -5.98 27.65 -19.03
CA ALA A 720 -6.68 26.50 -19.57
C ALA A 720 -7.49 25.85 -18.44
N VAL A 721 -8.81 25.80 -18.62
CA VAL A 721 -9.78 25.17 -17.73
C VAL A 721 -10.04 23.78 -18.28
N ILE A 722 -9.57 22.76 -17.57
CA ILE A 722 -9.47 21.39 -18.08
C ILE A 722 -10.39 20.48 -17.27
N GLU A 723 -11.31 19.80 -17.97
CA GLU A 723 -12.14 18.71 -17.43
C GLU A 723 -11.70 17.39 -18.04
N LEU A 724 -11.49 16.37 -17.18
CA LEU A 724 -11.10 15.03 -17.59
C LEU A 724 -12.27 14.05 -17.54
N LYS A 725 -12.50 13.36 -18.64
CA LYS A 725 -13.49 12.30 -18.80
C LYS A 725 -12.85 11.03 -19.37
N THR A 726 -11.66 10.71 -18.87
CA THR A 726 -10.87 9.55 -19.33
C THR A 726 -11.56 8.23 -19.05
N GLY A 727 -12.32 8.12 -17.96
CA GLY A 727 -13.10 6.93 -17.61
C GLY A 727 -14.31 6.67 -18.51
N CYS A 728 -14.74 7.68 -19.30
CA CYS A 728 -15.92 7.58 -20.15
C CYS A 728 -15.69 6.59 -21.30
N THR A 729 -16.72 5.81 -21.64
CA THR A 729 -16.74 4.85 -22.77
C THR A 729 -17.66 5.27 -23.90
N THR A 730 -18.31 6.45 -23.80
CA THR A 730 -19.29 6.91 -24.79
C THR A 730 -18.61 7.45 -26.06
N GLY A 731 -19.24 7.24 -27.20
CA GLY A 731 -18.78 7.74 -28.50
C GLY A 731 -19.02 9.24 -28.74
N SER A 732 -19.63 9.95 -27.78
CA SER A 732 -19.92 11.39 -27.88
C SER A 732 -19.85 12.06 -26.51
N ILE A 733 -19.49 13.34 -26.49
CA ILE A 733 -19.48 14.19 -25.30
C ILE A 733 -20.90 14.45 -24.85
N ALA A 734 -21.26 14.04 -23.64
CA ALA A 734 -22.60 14.22 -23.11
C ALA A 734 -22.89 15.70 -22.82
N LYS A 735 -24.18 16.06 -22.81
CA LYS A 735 -24.62 17.42 -22.45
C LYS A 735 -24.19 17.78 -21.02
N SER A 736 -24.28 16.83 -20.09
CA SER A 736 -23.81 17.00 -18.69
C SER A 736 -22.36 17.42 -18.59
N ASP A 737 -21.47 16.82 -19.41
CA ASP A 737 -20.05 17.10 -19.40
C ASP A 737 -19.74 18.51 -19.95
N LEU A 738 -20.50 18.93 -20.97
CA LEU A 738 -20.44 20.30 -21.51
C LEU A 738 -20.93 21.33 -20.51
N ASP A 739 -22.01 21.03 -19.79
CA ASP A 739 -22.56 21.88 -18.74
C ASP A 739 -21.60 22.01 -17.57
N GLN A 740 -20.89 20.92 -17.21
CA GLN A 740 -19.82 20.90 -16.21
C GLN A 740 -18.65 21.80 -16.64
N LEU A 741 -18.11 21.60 -17.86
CA LEU A 741 -17.03 22.43 -18.40
C LEU A 741 -17.44 23.90 -18.44
N GLY A 742 -18.68 24.20 -18.86
CA GLY A 742 -19.20 25.57 -18.82
C GLY A 742 -19.32 26.13 -17.40
N GLY A 743 -19.60 25.30 -16.41
CA GLY A 743 -19.58 25.60 -14.97
C GLY A 743 -18.19 25.97 -14.51
N SER A 744 -17.20 25.18 -14.87
CA SER A 744 -15.79 25.36 -14.50
C SER A 744 -15.18 26.61 -15.16
N VAL A 745 -15.57 26.93 -16.39
CA VAL A 745 -15.19 28.22 -17.03
C VAL A 745 -15.78 29.41 -16.27
N ARG A 746 -17.05 29.35 -15.89
CA ARG A 746 -17.67 30.42 -15.06
C ARG A 746 -17.01 30.56 -13.71
N TRP A 747 -16.61 29.45 -13.09
CA TRP A 747 -15.87 29.45 -11.84
C TRP A 747 -14.51 30.17 -11.98
N ASP A 748 -13.75 29.89 -13.05
CA ASP A 748 -12.46 30.51 -13.34
C ASP A 748 -12.62 32.04 -13.52
N VAL A 749 -13.55 32.47 -14.35
CA VAL A 749 -13.84 33.90 -14.60
C VAL A 749 -14.28 34.63 -13.31
N THR A 750 -15.02 33.94 -12.43
CA THR A 750 -15.49 34.53 -11.16
C THR A 750 -14.36 34.72 -10.17
N ASN A 751 -13.44 33.75 -10.09
CA ASN A 751 -12.37 33.76 -9.09
C ASN A 751 -11.09 34.49 -9.57
N TYR A 752 -10.90 34.60 -10.89
CA TYR A 752 -9.70 35.22 -11.50
C TYR A 752 -10.10 36.33 -12.48
N SER A 753 -10.40 37.50 -11.96
CA SER A 753 -10.84 38.61 -12.79
C SER A 753 -9.78 39.06 -13.79
N GLY A 754 -10.17 39.32 -15.03
CA GLY A 754 -9.29 39.78 -16.12
C GLY A 754 -8.58 38.63 -16.88
N VAL A 755 -8.78 37.37 -16.49
CA VAL A 755 -8.19 36.23 -17.17
C VAL A 755 -9.16 35.67 -18.23
N LYS A 756 -8.63 35.26 -19.38
CA LYS A 756 -9.38 34.57 -20.45
C LYS A 756 -9.25 33.05 -20.25
N SER A 757 -10.37 32.37 -20.12
CA SER A 757 -10.43 30.92 -19.98
C SER A 757 -10.44 30.23 -21.35
N LEU A 758 -9.53 29.29 -21.57
CA LEU A 758 -9.59 28.33 -22.66
C LEU A 758 -10.24 27.05 -22.12
N ALA A 759 -11.45 26.72 -22.57
CA ALA A 759 -12.12 25.50 -22.21
C ALA A 759 -11.43 24.28 -22.87
N VAL A 760 -11.07 23.28 -22.09
CA VAL A 760 -10.43 22.04 -22.58
C VAL A 760 -11.13 20.83 -21.99
N MET A 761 -11.42 19.84 -22.81
CA MET A 761 -11.96 18.56 -22.35
C MET A 761 -11.02 17.43 -22.80
N VAL A 762 -10.68 16.54 -21.88
CA VAL A 762 -9.96 15.29 -22.18
C VAL A 762 -11.00 14.19 -22.26
N HIS A 763 -11.33 13.70 -23.46
CA HIS A 763 -12.47 12.80 -23.67
C HIS A 763 -12.18 11.80 -24.80
N PRO A 764 -12.71 10.55 -24.73
CA PRO A 764 -12.50 9.54 -25.77
C PRO A 764 -12.97 9.96 -27.18
N SER A 765 -13.91 10.90 -27.28
CA SER A 765 -14.45 11.39 -28.56
C SER A 765 -14.46 12.92 -28.60
N ALA A 766 -14.25 13.52 -29.78
CA ALA A 766 -14.48 14.93 -30.01
C ALA A 766 -15.90 15.24 -30.53
N VAL A 767 -16.76 14.26 -30.71
CA VAL A 767 -18.13 14.42 -31.25
C VAL A 767 -19.07 14.84 -30.12
N LEU A 768 -19.81 15.93 -30.34
CA LEU A 768 -20.83 16.40 -29.39
C LEU A 768 -22.12 15.56 -29.51
N HIS A 769 -22.76 15.28 -28.38
CA HIS A 769 -24.11 14.74 -28.39
C HIS A 769 -25.09 15.76 -29.02
N GLY A 770 -26.06 15.29 -29.78
CA GLY A 770 -26.97 16.14 -30.58
C GLY A 770 -27.72 17.26 -29.84
N LEU A 771 -27.85 17.17 -28.51
CA LEU A 771 -28.39 18.20 -27.62
C LEU A 771 -27.33 19.05 -26.91
N GLY A 772 -26.07 18.80 -27.18
CA GLY A 772 -24.92 19.47 -26.53
C GLY A 772 -24.56 20.77 -27.26
N THR A 773 -24.28 21.82 -26.50
CA THR A 773 -23.73 23.09 -27.04
C THR A 773 -22.29 23.23 -26.57
N ALA A 774 -21.37 23.36 -27.53
CA ALA A 774 -19.94 23.58 -27.21
C ALA A 774 -19.75 24.87 -26.42
N VAL A 775 -18.85 24.86 -25.47
CA VAL A 775 -18.31 26.08 -24.85
C VAL A 775 -17.48 26.82 -25.90
N GLU A 776 -17.61 28.15 -25.95
CA GLU A 776 -16.94 28.98 -26.96
C GLU A 776 -15.41 28.73 -26.95
N GLY A 777 -14.84 28.44 -28.13
CA GLY A 777 -13.41 28.20 -28.30
C GLY A 777 -12.89 26.92 -27.67
N MET A 778 -13.77 25.99 -27.18
CA MET A 778 -13.33 24.76 -26.52
C MET A 778 -12.45 23.90 -27.43
N ARG A 779 -11.59 23.14 -26.78
CA ARG A 779 -10.70 22.14 -27.38
C ARG A 779 -10.90 20.79 -26.74
N VAL A 780 -10.65 19.72 -27.50
CA VAL A 780 -10.79 18.36 -27.03
C VAL A 780 -9.47 17.61 -27.22
N VAL A 781 -8.95 17.00 -26.17
CA VAL A 781 -7.83 16.06 -26.23
C VAL A 781 -8.40 14.65 -26.32
N THR A 782 -8.31 14.07 -27.50
CA THR A 782 -8.75 12.69 -27.77
C THR A 782 -7.61 11.69 -27.58
N PRO A 783 -7.88 10.36 -27.53
CA PRO A 783 -6.82 9.34 -27.43
C PRO A 783 -5.74 9.51 -28.49
N GLN A 784 -6.13 9.85 -29.74
CA GLN A 784 -5.16 10.10 -30.81
C GLN A 784 -4.26 11.32 -30.50
N LYS A 785 -4.84 12.39 -29.94
CA LYS A 785 -4.10 13.58 -29.53
C LYS A 785 -3.21 13.33 -28.33
N TRP A 786 -3.71 12.52 -27.40
CA TRP A 786 -2.95 12.08 -26.23
C TRP A 786 -1.73 11.25 -26.63
N GLU A 787 -1.86 10.28 -27.56
CA GLU A 787 -0.74 9.48 -28.03
C GLU A 787 0.33 10.35 -28.74
N ALA A 788 -0.08 11.38 -29.49
CA ALA A 788 0.84 12.34 -30.08
C ALA A 788 1.58 13.16 -29.00
N LEU A 789 0.87 13.58 -27.95
CA LEU A 789 1.45 14.26 -26.80
C LEU A 789 2.39 13.36 -26.01
N LYS A 790 1.99 12.12 -25.73
CA LYS A 790 2.79 11.10 -25.04
C LYS A 790 4.14 10.90 -25.76
N LYS A 791 4.13 10.77 -27.09
CA LYS A 791 5.36 10.66 -27.88
C LYS A 791 6.24 11.90 -27.75
N ALA A 792 5.66 13.09 -27.81
CA ALA A 792 6.44 14.34 -27.73
C ALA A 792 7.05 14.56 -26.34
N VAL A 793 6.31 14.27 -25.27
CA VAL A 793 6.79 14.42 -23.88
C VAL A 793 7.84 13.33 -23.56
N THR A 794 7.67 12.12 -24.07
CA THR A 794 8.69 11.07 -23.94
C THR A 794 9.96 11.47 -24.68
N ALA A 795 9.86 12.00 -25.92
CA ALA A 795 11.02 12.48 -26.68
C ALA A 795 11.73 13.65 -25.98
N PHE A 796 10.97 14.57 -25.37
CA PHE A 796 11.49 15.66 -24.53
C PHE A 796 12.32 15.11 -23.37
N ALA A 797 11.78 14.15 -22.60
CA ALA A 797 12.48 13.53 -21.48
C ALA A 797 13.76 12.79 -21.94
N VAL A 798 13.67 12.00 -23.02
CA VAL A 798 14.82 11.27 -23.59
C VAL A 798 15.93 12.24 -24.02
N ALA A 799 15.60 13.28 -24.78
CA ALA A 799 16.59 14.27 -25.25
C ALA A 799 17.27 15.02 -24.10
N LEU A 800 16.58 15.25 -22.99
CA LEU A 800 17.15 15.87 -21.80
C LEU A 800 17.94 14.88 -20.94
N ALA A 801 17.62 13.59 -21.00
CA ALA A 801 18.36 12.54 -20.31
C ALA A 801 19.71 12.22 -20.97
N ASP A 802 19.85 12.50 -22.29
CA ASP A 802 21.08 12.32 -23.02
C ASP A 802 22.11 13.40 -22.65
N GLY A 803 23.13 13.04 -21.90
CA GLY A 803 24.18 13.95 -21.43
C GLY A 803 24.05 14.28 -19.92
N ASN A 804 25.12 14.88 -19.38
CA ASN A 804 25.26 15.06 -17.94
C ASN A 804 24.41 16.27 -17.45
N GLY A 805 23.16 16.03 -17.02
CA GLY A 805 22.34 17.04 -16.35
C GLY A 805 21.64 18.05 -17.26
N ARG A 806 21.37 17.74 -18.53
CA ARG A 806 20.70 18.65 -19.48
C ARG A 806 19.31 19.13 -19.04
N TRP A 807 18.59 18.33 -18.24
CA TRP A 807 17.29 18.72 -17.70
C TRP A 807 17.37 19.85 -16.65
N ARG A 808 18.59 20.17 -16.16
CA ARG A 808 18.90 21.29 -15.25
C ARG A 808 19.26 22.57 -15.99
N ASP A 809 19.52 22.45 -17.28
CA ASP A 809 19.92 23.57 -18.14
C ASP A 809 18.70 24.22 -18.79
N GLU A 810 18.40 25.47 -18.40
CA GLU A 810 17.27 26.24 -18.91
C GLU A 810 17.26 26.32 -20.43
N GLN A 811 18.44 26.50 -21.07
CA GLN A 811 18.52 26.62 -22.52
C GLN A 811 18.20 25.28 -23.20
N ALA A 812 18.74 24.18 -22.71
CA ALA A 812 18.45 22.85 -23.25
C ALA A 812 16.96 22.50 -23.10
N VAL A 813 16.36 22.83 -21.95
CA VAL A 813 14.92 22.65 -21.72
C VAL A 813 14.09 23.51 -22.66
N ALA A 814 14.47 24.77 -22.88
CA ALA A 814 13.78 25.68 -23.82
C ALA A 814 13.78 25.15 -25.25
N GLU A 815 14.94 24.63 -25.71
CA GLU A 815 15.09 24.03 -27.04
C GLU A 815 14.15 22.82 -27.19
N GLN A 816 14.13 21.94 -26.22
CA GLN A 816 13.30 20.72 -26.28
C GLN A 816 11.79 21.02 -26.14
N LEU A 817 11.39 21.99 -25.33
CA LEU A 817 10.01 22.47 -25.29
C LEU A 817 9.56 23.01 -26.65
N ALA A 818 10.43 23.75 -27.36
CA ALA A 818 10.13 24.27 -28.68
C ALA A 818 10.04 23.16 -29.74
N VAL A 819 11.01 22.23 -29.75
CA VAL A 819 11.02 21.07 -30.67
C VAL A 819 9.78 20.23 -30.51
N GLY A 820 9.38 19.91 -29.26
CA GLY A 820 8.18 19.14 -28.93
C GLY A 820 6.89 19.93 -29.09
N LYS A 821 6.89 21.23 -29.41
CA LYS A 821 5.70 22.11 -29.41
C LYS A 821 4.96 22.11 -28.07
N LEU A 822 5.73 22.02 -26.98
CA LEU A 822 5.23 21.90 -25.60
C LEU A 822 5.13 23.27 -24.88
N LEU A 823 5.36 24.38 -25.62
CA LEU A 823 5.22 25.74 -25.08
C LEU A 823 3.74 26.03 -24.75
N ALA A 824 3.48 26.59 -23.57
CA ALA A 824 2.15 26.88 -23.02
C ALA A 824 1.24 27.63 -24.02
N GLY A 825 1.77 28.60 -24.75
CA GLY A 825 1.02 29.39 -25.71
C GLY A 825 0.48 28.66 -26.93
N SER A 826 1.09 27.52 -27.31
CA SER A 826 0.73 26.71 -28.50
C SER A 826 0.33 25.28 -28.19
N PHE A 827 0.43 24.86 -26.91
CA PHE A 827 0.21 23.49 -26.49
C PHE A 827 -1.15 22.90 -26.95
N PHE A 828 -2.25 23.57 -26.61
CA PHE A 828 -3.60 23.08 -26.95
C PHE A 828 -3.98 23.30 -28.41
N GLN A 829 -3.21 24.09 -29.17
CA GLN A 829 -3.36 24.19 -30.62
C GLN A 829 -2.79 22.94 -31.33
N THR A 830 -1.76 22.34 -30.74
CA THR A 830 -1.08 21.16 -31.28
C THR A 830 -1.75 19.86 -30.81
N TYR A 831 -1.99 19.75 -29.50
CA TYR A 831 -2.40 18.51 -28.84
C TYR A 831 -3.89 18.42 -28.50
N ALA A 832 -4.67 19.34 -29.02
CA ALA A 832 -6.13 19.25 -28.95
C ALA A 832 -6.75 19.58 -30.32
N GLU A 833 -8.00 19.17 -30.53
CA GLU A 833 -8.76 19.46 -31.73
C GLU A 833 -10.06 20.21 -31.39
N ALA A 834 -10.71 20.81 -32.40
CA ALA A 834 -12.02 21.43 -32.20
C ALA A 834 -13.09 20.33 -32.04
N PRO A 835 -14.16 20.59 -31.26
CA PRO A 835 -15.27 19.68 -31.18
C PRO A 835 -15.98 19.54 -32.52
N LYS A 836 -16.58 18.38 -32.78
CA LYS A 836 -17.32 18.04 -34.03
C LYS A 836 -18.79 17.88 -33.68
N GLN A 837 -19.67 18.42 -34.52
CA GLN A 837 -21.10 18.14 -34.39
C GLN A 837 -21.39 16.70 -34.75
N ALA A 838 -22.36 16.08 -34.06
CA ALA A 838 -22.90 14.79 -34.52
C ALA A 838 -23.43 14.92 -35.92
N ALA A 839 -23.06 14.00 -36.82
CA ALA A 839 -23.51 13.99 -38.19
C ALA A 839 -25.02 13.72 -38.30
#